data_3f568afbe51d7633fc3346cf9a056d75
#
_entry.id   3f568afbe51d7633fc3346cf9a056d75
#
_cell.length_a   1.000
_cell.length_b   1.000
_cell.length_c   1.000
_cell.angle_alpha   90.00
_cell.angle_beta   90.00
_cell.angle_gamma   90.00
#
_symmetry.space_group_name_H-M   'P 1'
#
loop_
_entity.id
_entity.type
_entity.pdbx_description
1 polymer ?
#
loop_
_entity_poly.entity_id
_entity_poly.type
_entity_poly.pdbx_seq_one_letter_code
_entity_poly.pdbx_strand_id
1 'polypeptide(L)'
;MKKIIASLVLMGSAISMNAAVNVSRIEPTDWYVGMKDASLQLMVYGKDIKNADVTVNYPGVKVDSIARLDSPNYLLVYLNLDGAKAGEMTLNFKQGKQSKKVKYVLKNREMAGDKRIGFSNEDVLYMLMPDRFANGNLKNDAFKTMRDKTCNRAEPSLRHGGDLEGIRQHLDYFNQLGVTALWFTPVLENDSPSNGKNSSYHGYATTNYYRVDPRFGTNADYKQLIDEAHKKGLKIVMDMIFNHCGFEHPWVADMPSKDWFNKPEWLAPENQTAEHQKNIGTVDGAAKVNDKYLQTSYKLTPVLDPYASKVDLTETVDGWFVPTMPDLNQRNPHVIKYLIQNSEWWIESAGIDGIRMDTYPYADRDAMAHWMKVLGEEYPHFNTVGETWVTEPAYTAAWQKDSKLSEKNSYLPTVMDFAFFDRINSAKKEETDDWWNGMNRLYNVFCYDYLYPNPKSVMAFIENHDTDRFLGEGKDTLALKQALSLLLTINRTPQLYYGTEVLMNGTKSVTDGNVRKDFPGGWAGDKHNAFTAEGRTQAENLMFNWLSNLLHWRQGNEVITKGKQTQFCPQKGVYVIARQYKGKNVMTVINGKNEANELNVSRYAEIIGSHDKATDVTNGRTVLINKNVKLRPRQSMILEF
;
A
#
# COMPACT_ATOMS: atom_id res chain seq x y z
N MET A 1 59.69 69.96 0.23
CA MET A 1 58.65 69.40 1.13
C MET A 1 58.26 68.07 0.59
N LYS A 2 58.87 67.02 1.11
CA LYS A 2 58.57 65.62 0.72
C LYS A 2 57.48 65.08 1.66
N LYS A 3 56.32 64.71 1.14
CA LYS A 3 55.28 63.97 1.89
C LYS A 3 55.54 62.48 1.82
N ILE A 4 55.81 61.92 2.98
CA ILE A 4 55.91 60.46 3.16
C ILE A 4 54.50 59.96 3.34
N ILE A 5 54.05 59.05 2.45
CA ILE A 5 52.77 58.29 2.59
C ILE A 5 53.14 56.99 3.27
N ALA A 6 52.69 56.80 4.51
CA ALA A 6 52.79 55.55 5.21
C ALA A 6 51.58 54.64 4.82
N SER A 7 51.85 53.58 4.12
CA SER A 7 50.84 52.55 3.82
C SER A 7 50.67 51.62 5.04
N LEU A 8 49.53 51.70 5.71
CA LEU A 8 49.09 50.71 6.71
C LEU A 8 48.57 49.46 5.99
N VAL A 9 49.33 48.41 6.08
CA VAL A 9 48.82 47.04 5.69
C VAL A 9 48.01 46.51 6.86
N LEU A 10 46.68 46.57 6.74
CA LEU A 10 45.79 45.82 7.62
C LEU A 10 45.86 44.31 7.24
N MET A 11 46.59 43.53 8.01
CA MET A 11 46.42 42.07 8.04
C MET A 11 45.07 41.76 8.67
N GLY A 12 44.05 41.55 7.85
CA GLY A 12 42.79 40.95 8.28
C GLY A 12 43.02 39.48 8.63
N SER A 13 43.21 39.18 9.90
CA SER A 13 43.07 37.82 10.40
C SER A 13 41.61 37.40 10.21
N ALA A 14 41.35 36.60 9.18
CA ALA A 14 40.10 35.89 9.05
C ALA A 14 39.96 34.95 10.27
N ILE A 15 39.25 35.40 11.29
CA ILE A 15 38.77 34.53 12.37
C ILE A 15 37.77 33.59 11.67
N SER A 16 38.26 32.43 11.27
CA SER A 16 37.37 31.32 10.94
C SER A 16 36.60 30.96 12.22
N MET A 17 35.40 31.49 12.35
CA MET A 17 34.45 30.97 13.35
C MET A 17 34.29 29.50 13.05
N ASN A 18 35.01 28.65 13.80
CA ASN A 18 34.81 27.23 13.80
C ASN A 18 33.38 26.97 14.29
N ALA A 19 32.46 26.72 13.36
CA ALA A 19 31.08 26.36 13.69
C ALA A 19 31.09 25.01 14.43
N ALA A 20 30.32 24.92 15.52
CA ALA A 20 30.18 23.70 16.30
C ALA A 20 29.68 22.52 15.40
N VAL A 21 30.12 21.30 15.67
CA VAL A 21 29.61 20.10 14.95
C VAL A 21 28.10 20.12 15.03
N ASN A 22 27.43 20.16 13.90
CA ASN A 22 25.97 20.19 13.80
C ASN A 22 25.46 18.80 13.48
N VAL A 23 24.58 18.28 14.32
CA VAL A 23 23.80 17.06 14.05
C VAL A 23 22.34 17.46 14.25
N SER A 24 21.60 17.54 13.16
CA SER A 24 20.21 17.98 13.14
C SER A 24 19.22 16.81 13.12
N ARG A 25 19.60 15.71 12.48
CA ARG A 25 18.73 14.53 12.31
C ARG A 25 19.58 13.26 12.22
N ILE A 26 19.08 12.18 12.80
CA ILE A 26 19.59 10.81 12.64
C ILE A 26 18.42 9.90 12.30
N GLU A 27 18.57 9.10 11.26
CA GLU A 27 17.56 8.14 10.82
C GLU A 27 18.19 6.75 10.63
N PRO A 28 17.51 5.69 11.12
CA PRO A 28 16.31 5.70 11.95
C PRO A 28 16.52 6.44 13.28
N THR A 29 15.42 6.88 13.92
CA THR A 29 15.48 7.69 15.17
C THR A 29 15.89 6.89 16.40
N ASP A 30 15.71 5.60 16.35
CA ASP A 30 16.07 4.57 17.33
C ASP A 30 16.12 3.21 16.62
N TRP A 31 16.63 2.16 17.27
CA TRP A 31 16.74 0.85 16.68
C TRP A 31 16.50 -0.28 17.67
N TYR A 32 16.43 -1.52 17.17
CA TYR A 32 16.12 -2.70 17.94
C TYR A 32 17.31 -3.66 17.98
N VAL A 33 17.60 -4.22 19.16
CA VAL A 33 18.62 -5.26 19.31
C VAL A 33 18.06 -6.64 18.98
N GLY A 34 18.93 -7.56 18.58
CA GLY A 34 18.54 -8.93 18.27
C GLY A 34 17.88 -9.10 16.90
N MET A 35 18.11 -8.17 15.97
CA MET A 35 17.82 -8.36 14.56
C MET A 35 18.81 -9.36 13.95
N LYS A 36 18.39 -10.16 12.98
CA LYS A 36 19.28 -11.10 12.28
C LYS A 36 20.40 -10.40 11.53
N ASP A 37 20.08 -9.28 10.87
CA ASP A 37 21.10 -8.38 10.36
C ASP A 37 21.55 -7.44 11.48
N ALA A 38 22.74 -7.71 12.02
CA ALA A 38 23.33 -6.89 13.07
C ALA A 38 23.87 -5.53 12.56
N SER A 39 23.88 -5.30 11.25
CA SER A 39 24.38 -4.07 10.63
C SER A 39 23.32 -2.97 10.60
N LEU A 40 23.54 -1.88 11.32
CA LEU A 40 22.69 -0.70 11.34
C LEU A 40 23.35 0.45 10.57
N GLN A 41 22.67 0.96 9.54
CA GLN A 41 23.03 2.22 8.86
C GLN A 41 22.31 3.38 9.56
N LEU A 42 23.05 4.34 10.06
CA LEU A 42 22.51 5.63 10.52
C LEU A 42 22.78 6.70 9.48
N MET A 43 21.72 7.28 8.90
CA MET A 43 21.82 8.49 8.09
C MET A 43 21.83 9.70 9.01
N VAL A 44 22.95 10.40 9.03
CA VAL A 44 23.13 11.61 9.84
C VAL A 44 23.11 12.83 8.94
N TYR A 45 22.26 13.78 9.25
CA TYR A 45 22.17 15.07 8.58
C TYR A 45 22.54 16.20 9.53
N GLY A 46 23.35 17.12 9.04
CA GLY A 46 23.75 18.32 9.76
C GLY A 46 24.65 19.18 8.88
N LYS A 47 24.65 20.51 9.08
CA LYS A 47 25.47 21.41 8.28
C LYS A 47 26.95 21.04 8.39
N ASP A 48 27.59 20.77 7.24
CA ASP A 48 29.00 20.43 7.08
C ASP A 48 29.47 19.18 7.85
N ILE A 49 28.56 18.23 8.13
CA ILE A 49 28.83 17.04 8.96
C ILE A 49 29.71 15.98 8.29
N LYS A 50 29.84 16.01 6.96
CA LYS A 50 30.50 14.98 6.14
C LYS A 50 31.86 14.53 6.67
N ASN A 51 32.66 15.46 7.19
CA ASN A 51 34.03 15.19 7.62
C ASN A 51 34.13 14.87 9.12
N ALA A 52 33.03 14.67 9.82
CA ALA A 52 33.06 14.25 11.21
C ALA A 52 33.50 12.77 11.33
N ASP A 53 34.34 12.49 12.33
CA ASP A 53 34.59 11.13 12.80
C ASP A 53 33.55 10.80 13.85
N VAL A 54 33.13 9.53 13.88
CA VAL A 54 32.12 9.06 14.82
C VAL A 54 32.67 7.90 15.65
N THR A 55 32.51 8.02 16.96
CA THR A 55 32.90 6.97 17.89
C THR A 55 31.73 6.63 18.82
N VAL A 56 31.65 5.38 19.22
CA VAL A 56 30.68 4.83 20.17
C VAL A 56 31.42 4.09 21.26
N ASN A 57 31.04 4.33 22.52
CA ASN A 57 31.50 3.52 23.63
C ASN A 57 30.27 2.88 24.31
N TYR A 58 29.85 1.73 23.80
CA TYR A 58 28.71 0.97 24.31
C TYR A 58 28.96 -0.52 24.12
N PRO A 59 28.73 -1.37 25.14
CA PRO A 59 28.99 -2.79 25.05
C PRO A 59 28.24 -3.46 23.91
N GLY A 60 28.94 -4.22 23.07
CA GLY A 60 28.36 -4.92 21.91
C GLY A 60 28.10 -4.02 20.69
N VAL A 61 28.49 -2.74 20.72
CA VAL A 61 28.36 -1.84 19.57
C VAL A 61 29.73 -1.42 19.06
N LYS A 62 29.94 -1.54 17.74
CA LYS A 62 31.15 -1.09 17.04
C LYS A 62 30.78 -0.21 15.85
N VAL A 63 31.61 0.77 15.56
CA VAL A 63 31.55 1.49 14.28
C VAL A 63 32.33 0.68 13.25
N ASP A 64 31.63 0.07 12.31
CA ASP A 64 32.26 -0.74 11.26
C ASP A 64 32.85 0.15 10.14
N SER A 65 32.08 1.16 9.72
CA SER A 65 32.52 2.09 8.68
C SER A 65 31.74 3.41 8.72
N ILE A 66 32.29 4.40 8.02
CA ILE A 66 31.69 5.71 7.81
C ILE A 66 31.73 6.01 6.32
N ALA A 67 30.55 6.15 5.67
CA ALA A 67 30.47 6.59 4.30
C ALA A 67 30.24 8.09 4.23
N ARG A 68 31.14 8.80 3.55
CA ARG A 68 31.10 10.25 3.35
C ARG A 68 30.52 10.52 1.97
N LEU A 69 29.26 10.95 1.93
CA LEU A 69 28.50 11.14 0.70
C LEU A 69 28.96 12.39 -0.08
N ASP A 70 28.37 12.67 -1.25
CA ASP A 70 28.73 13.84 -2.07
C ASP A 70 28.36 15.15 -1.37
N SER A 71 27.16 15.23 -0.80
CA SER A 71 26.74 16.39 -0.03
C SER A 71 27.61 16.61 1.22
N PRO A 72 28.02 17.84 1.53
CA PRO A 72 28.74 18.15 2.78
C PRO A 72 27.89 17.92 4.04
N ASN A 73 26.58 17.81 3.89
CA ASN A 73 25.63 17.78 5.00
C ASN A 73 25.17 16.36 5.38
N TYR A 74 25.61 15.31 4.67
CA TYR A 74 25.27 13.93 4.96
C TYR A 74 26.47 13.07 5.32
N LEU A 75 26.25 12.20 6.28
CA LEU A 75 27.19 11.19 6.74
C LEU A 75 26.44 9.91 7.04
N LEU A 76 26.90 8.76 6.54
CA LEU A 76 26.35 7.46 6.92
C LEU A 76 27.30 6.77 7.88
N VAL A 77 26.78 6.34 9.01
CA VAL A 77 27.52 5.58 10.03
C VAL A 77 26.99 4.16 10.07
N TYR A 78 27.83 3.19 9.78
CA TYR A 78 27.50 1.78 9.90
C TYR A 78 27.97 1.25 11.25
N LEU A 79 27.01 0.74 12.02
CA LEU A 79 27.24 0.13 13.32
C LEU A 79 27.03 -1.37 13.23
N ASN A 80 27.86 -2.13 13.91
CA ASN A 80 27.60 -3.53 14.20
C ASN A 80 27.02 -3.63 15.62
N LEU A 81 25.87 -4.30 15.74
CA LEU A 81 25.13 -4.46 16.98
C LEU A 81 25.16 -5.90 17.52
N ASP A 82 26.07 -6.74 17.01
CA ASP A 82 26.17 -8.12 17.47
C ASP A 82 26.55 -8.18 18.95
N GLY A 83 25.68 -8.79 19.74
CA GLY A 83 25.82 -8.84 21.21
C GLY A 83 25.45 -7.55 21.96
N ALA A 84 24.94 -6.52 21.26
CA ALA A 84 24.45 -5.31 21.89
C ALA A 84 23.19 -5.57 22.73
N LYS A 85 23.06 -4.83 23.84
CA LYS A 85 21.86 -4.85 24.70
C LYS A 85 21.07 -3.56 24.50
N ALA A 86 19.79 -3.61 24.79
CA ALA A 86 18.95 -2.41 24.81
C ALA A 86 19.42 -1.39 25.86
N GLY A 87 19.33 -0.12 25.53
CA GLY A 87 19.73 0.99 26.40
C GLY A 87 20.09 2.23 25.58
N GLU A 88 20.45 3.30 26.28
CA GLU A 88 20.87 4.55 25.68
C GLU A 88 22.38 4.57 25.45
N MET A 89 22.82 4.62 24.19
CA MET A 89 24.22 4.81 23.82
C MET A 89 24.49 6.27 23.44
N THR A 90 25.77 6.65 23.45
CA THR A 90 26.19 7.98 23.01
C THR A 90 27.06 7.88 21.77
N LEU A 91 26.61 8.51 20.69
CA LEU A 91 27.37 8.77 19.49
C LEU A 91 28.18 10.05 19.69
N ASN A 92 29.49 9.97 19.54
CA ASN A 92 30.37 11.13 19.66
C ASN A 92 30.90 11.52 18.28
N PHE A 93 30.42 12.64 17.76
CA PHE A 93 30.84 13.24 16.50
C PHE A 93 31.99 14.21 16.76
N LYS A 94 33.12 14.05 16.08
CA LYS A 94 34.30 14.90 16.22
C LYS A 94 34.74 15.46 14.87
N GLN A 95 34.98 16.74 14.79
CA GLN A 95 35.47 17.41 13.59
C GLN A 95 36.52 18.47 14.02
N GLY A 96 37.78 18.19 13.70
CA GLY A 96 38.91 19.00 14.20
C GLY A 96 38.96 19.00 15.73
N LYS A 97 38.89 20.22 16.32
CA LYS A 97 38.90 20.39 17.79
C LYS A 97 37.51 20.33 18.44
N GLN A 98 36.46 20.23 17.62
CA GLN A 98 35.07 20.26 18.11
C GLN A 98 34.45 18.87 18.20
N SER A 99 33.53 18.71 19.13
CA SER A 99 32.77 17.47 19.28
C SER A 99 31.32 17.72 19.67
N LYS A 100 30.44 16.82 19.27
CA LYS A 100 29.03 16.79 19.64
C LYS A 100 28.68 15.38 20.10
N LYS A 101 28.10 15.26 21.28
CA LYS A 101 27.53 14.00 21.78
C LYS A 101 26.04 13.97 21.49
N VAL A 102 25.55 12.87 20.94
CA VAL A 102 24.14 12.64 20.65
C VAL A 102 23.74 11.31 21.28
N LYS A 103 22.66 11.31 22.03
CA LYS A 103 22.07 10.10 22.60
C LYS A 103 21.32 9.36 21.50
N TYR A 104 21.42 8.04 21.49
CA TYR A 104 20.72 7.16 20.58
C TYR A 104 20.21 5.92 21.34
N VAL A 105 18.95 5.54 21.12
CA VAL A 105 18.31 4.49 21.91
C VAL A 105 18.29 3.17 21.13
N LEU A 106 18.80 2.12 21.74
CA LEU A 106 18.58 0.75 21.32
C LEU A 106 17.46 0.14 22.18
N LYS A 107 16.43 -0.40 21.54
CA LYS A 107 15.23 -0.96 22.19
C LYS A 107 15.25 -2.49 22.15
N ASN A 108 14.56 -3.12 23.10
CA ASN A 108 14.18 -4.51 22.93
C ASN A 108 13.03 -4.63 21.93
N ARG A 109 13.02 -5.71 21.18
CA ARG A 109 11.87 -6.10 20.36
C ARG A 109 10.71 -6.52 21.26
N GLU A 110 9.48 -6.17 20.90
CA GLU A 110 8.28 -6.63 21.62
C GLU A 110 8.05 -8.13 21.44
N MET A 111 8.39 -8.66 20.26
CA MET A 111 8.33 -10.09 19.96
C MET A 111 9.41 -10.48 18.94
N ALA A 112 9.77 -11.76 18.91
CA ALA A 112 10.68 -12.30 17.91
C ALA A 112 10.06 -12.25 16.51
N GLY A 113 10.88 -12.10 15.47
CA GLY A 113 10.42 -11.96 14.09
C GLY A 113 9.60 -13.14 13.58
N ASP A 114 9.92 -14.37 14.01
CA ASP A 114 9.17 -15.59 13.69
C ASP A 114 7.78 -15.66 14.35
N LYS A 115 7.47 -14.79 15.29
CA LYS A 115 6.16 -14.67 15.96
C LYS A 115 5.25 -13.63 15.30
N ARG A 116 5.77 -12.81 14.40
CA ARG A 116 4.97 -11.83 13.68
C ARG A 116 4.23 -12.50 12.54
N ILE A 117 2.90 -12.60 12.69
CA ILE A 117 2.01 -13.28 11.74
C ILE A 117 1.28 -12.23 10.91
N GLY A 118 1.56 -12.19 9.61
CA GLY A 118 0.92 -11.29 8.67
C GLY A 118 -0.51 -11.69 8.29
N PHE A 119 -1.09 -10.92 7.36
CA PHE A 119 -2.38 -11.26 6.77
C PHE A 119 -2.24 -12.46 5.80
N SER A 120 -3.36 -13.12 5.51
CA SER A 120 -3.42 -14.27 4.60
C SER A 120 -4.78 -14.34 3.90
N ASN A 121 -5.04 -15.42 3.16
CA ASN A 121 -6.37 -15.67 2.60
C ASN A 121 -7.45 -16.02 3.65
N GLU A 122 -7.09 -16.14 4.91
CA GLU A 122 -8.05 -16.24 6.02
C GLU A 122 -8.65 -14.86 6.35
N ASP A 123 -7.93 -13.80 6.02
CA ASP A 123 -8.34 -12.42 6.23
C ASP A 123 -9.20 -11.87 5.08
N VAL A 124 -9.91 -10.79 5.38
CA VAL A 124 -10.52 -9.88 4.41
C VAL A 124 -9.96 -8.50 4.70
N LEU A 125 -9.20 -7.95 3.74
CA LEU A 125 -8.63 -6.62 3.87
C LEU A 125 -9.68 -5.56 3.54
N TYR A 126 -9.81 -4.56 4.40
CA TYR A 126 -10.62 -3.38 4.16
C TYR A 126 -9.70 -2.19 3.89
N MET A 127 -9.63 -1.78 2.64
CA MET A 127 -8.81 -0.66 2.21
C MET A 127 -9.57 0.65 2.43
N LEU A 128 -8.95 1.61 3.10
CA LEU A 128 -9.50 2.94 3.33
C LEU A 128 -8.45 4.05 3.21
N MET A 129 -8.94 5.26 2.99
CA MET A 129 -8.13 6.48 2.96
C MET A 129 -8.35 7.26 4.26
N PRO A 130 -7.31 7.46 5.11
CA PRO A 130 -7.46 8.19 6.36
C PRO A 130 -8.11 9.56 6.19
N ASP A 131 -7.65 10.34 5.21
CA ASP A 131 -8.19 11.67 4.90
C ASP A 131 -9.69 11.69 4.57
N ARG A 132 -10.28 10.53 4.17
CA ARG A 132 -11.65 10.42 3.64
C ARG A 132 -12.57 9.57 4.50
N PHE A 133 -12.08 8.98 5.57
CA PHE A 133 -12.88 8.04 6.36
C PHE A 133 -13.61 8.71 7.52
N ALA A 134 -12.89 9.33 8.44
CA ALA A 134 -13.49 10.07 9.55
C ALA A 134 -12.51 11.07 10.16
N ASN A 135 -13.00 12.21 10.59
CA ASN A 135 -12.25 13.24 11.31
C ASN A 135 -12.53 13.14 12.81
N GLY A 136 -11.55 12.67 13.56
CA GLY A 136 -11.63 12.52 15.02
C GLY A 136 -11.00 13.67 15.79
N ASN A 137 -10.17 14.51 15.14
CA ASN A 137 -9.43 15.57 15.80
C ASN A 137 -9.30 16.84 14.92
N LEU A 138 -10.25 17.73 15.00
CA LEU A 138 -10.27 18.99 14.25
C LEU A 138 -9.02 19.90 14.44
N LYS A 139 -8.18 19.62 15.44
CA LYS A 139 -6.98 20.43 15.72
C LYS A 139 -5.82 20.10 14.80
N ASN A 140 -5.86 18.95 14.15
CA ASN A 140 -4.81 18.50 13.23
C ASN A 140 -5.15 18.68 11.74
N ASP A 141 -6.33 19.20 11.39
CA ASP A 141 -6.77 19.41 10.00
C ASP A 141 -5.76 20.21 9.16
N ALA A 142 -5.11 21.21 9.76
CA ALA A 142 -4.12 22.06 9.09
C ALA A 142 -3.09 22.65 10.06
N PHE A 143 -1.85 22.75 9.62
CA PHE A 143 -0.75 23.36 10.38
C PHE A 143 -0.12 24.52 9.63
N LYS A 144 0.15 25.63 10.36
CA LYS A 144 0.83 26.80 9.79
C LYS A 144 2.25 26.50 9.32
N THR A 145 2.87 25.47 9.90
CA THR A 145 4.25 25.05 9.60
C THR A 145 4.36 24.15 8.39
N MET A 146 3.23 23.58 7.91
CA MET A 146 3.21 22.76 6.70
C MET A 146 3.00 23.59 5.43
N ARG A 147 3.43 23.06 4.30
CA ARG A 147 3.32 23.71 2.98
C ARG A 147 1.87 23.78 2.52
N ASP A 148 1.17 22.65 2.57
CA ASP A 148 -0.27 22.60 2.36
C ASP A 148 -1.01 22.92 3.67
N LYS A 149 -1.74 24.02 3.63
CA LYS A 149 -2.56 24.53 4.75
C LYS A 149 -4.05 24.40 4.46
N THR A 150 -4.41 23.66 3.40
CA THR A 150 -5.80 23.49 2.99
C THR A 150 -6.46 22.35 3.76
N CYS A 151 -7.72 22.58 4.12
CA CYS A 151 -8.66 21.54 4.52
C CYS A 151 -10.04 21.99 4.02
N ASN A 152 -10.55 21.39 2.95
CA ASN A 152 -11.78 21.83 2.30
C ASN A 152 -12.51 20.67 1.62
N ARG A 153 -13.53 20.15 2.26
CA ARG A 153 -14.37 19.04 1.78
C ARG A 153 -15.20 19.35 0.53
N ALA A 154 -15.36 20.65 0.17
CA ALA A 154 -16.08 21.03 -1.04
C ALA A 154 -15.26 20.79 -2.31
N GLU A 155 -13.95 20.64 -2.20
CA GLU A 155 -13.05 20.42 -3.32
C GLU A 155 -12.54 18.96 -3.31
N PRO A 156 -12.97 18.11 -4.24
CA PRO A 156 -12.70 16.66 -4.20
C PRO A 156 -11.24 16.26 -4.13
N SER A 157 -10.33 17.09 -4.64
CA SER A 157 -8.89 16.84 -4.70
C SER A 157 -8.08 17.62 -3.66
N LEU A 158 -8.73 18.19 -2.65
CA LEU A 158 -8.08 18.77 -1.46
C LEU A 158 -8.15 17.82 -0.27
N ARG A 159 -7.46 18.16 0.82
CA ARG A 159 -7.56 17.45 2.09
C ARG A 159 -8.92 17.71 2.74
N HIS A 160 -9.48 16.66 3.33
CA HIS A 160 -10.79 16.71 3.99
C HIS A 160 -10.69 16.60 5.52
N GLY A 161 -9.50 16.29 6.06
CA GLY A 161 -9.22 16.30 7.49
C GLY A 161 -9.56 15.01 8.23
N GLY A 162 -9.82 13.91 7.52
CA GLY A 162 -9.90 12.60 8.17
C GLY A 162 -8.53 12.19 8.73
N ASP A 163 -8.52 11.43 9.85
CA ASP A 163 -7.32 11.16 10.61
C ASP A 163 -7.32 9.79 11.33
N LEU A 164 -6.20 9.44 11.98
CA LEU A 164 -6.05 8.19 12.72
C LEU A 164 -7.01 8.10 13.92
N GLU A 165 -7.30 9.23 14.57
CA GLU A 165 -8.25 9.28 15.69
C GLU A 165 -9.67 8.97 15.22
N GLY A 166 -10.09 9.49 14.06
CA GLY A 166 -11.36 9.17 13.45
C GLY A 166 -11.50 7.68 13.14
N ILE A 167 -10.44 7.06 12.60
CA ILE A 167 -10.41 5.61 12.37
C ILE A 167 -10.51 4.86 13.70
N ARG A 168 -9.73 5.26 14.71
CA ARG A 168 -9.70 4.63 16.03
C ARG A 168 -11.06 4.63 16.72
N GLN A 169 -11.81 5.73 16.61
CA GLN A 169 -13.16 5.85 17.13
C GLN A 169 -14.16 4.91 16.47
N HIS A 170 -13.87 4.41 15.26
CA HIS A 170 -14.75 3.55 14.48
C HIS A 170 -14.26 2.09 14.36
N LEU A 171 -13.33 1.64 15.21
CA LEU A 171 -12.83 0.26 15.15
C LEU A 171 -13.95 -0.79 15.29
N ASP A 172 -14.99 -0.51 16.08
CA ASP A 172 -16.14 -1.43 16.25
C ASP A 172 -16.97 -1.58 14.97
N TYR A 173 -16.98 -0.57 14.10
CA TYR A 173 -17.64 -0.65 12.80
C TYR A 173 -17.05 -1.76 11.93
N PHE A 174 -15.73 -1.90 11.92
CA PHE A 174 -15.07 -2.94 11.15
C PHE A 174 -15.39 -4.35 11.66
N ASN A 175 -15.47 -4.52 12.98
CA ASN A 175 -15.90 -5.78 13.58
C ASN A 175 -17.38 -6.07 13.29
N GLN A 176 -18.26 -5.06 13.34
CA GLN A 176 -19.67 -5.21 12.95
C GLN A 176 -19.81 -5.61 11.48
N LEU A 177 -18.96 -5.08 10.60
CA LEU A 177 -18.94 -5.46 9.19
C LEU A 177 -18.39 -6.89 9.00
N GLY A 178 -17.39 -7.30 9.80
CA GLY A 178 -16.77 -8.62 9.74
C GLY A 178 -15.48 -8.70 8.91
N VAL A 179 -14.81 -7.57 8.67
CA VAL A 179 -13.46 -7.55 8.10
C VAL A 179 -12.41 -7.84 9.18
N THR A 180 -11.23 -8.29 8.80
CA THR A 180 -10.20 -8.78 9.73
C THR A 180 -8.85 -8.08 9.59
N ALA A 181 -8.67 -7.31 8.53
CA ALA A 181 -7.47 -6.50 8.33
C ALA A 181 -7.81 -5.15 7.71
N LEU A 182 -7.13 -4.10 8.15
CA LEU A 182 -7.29 -2.75 7.62
C LEU A 182 -6.03 -2.35 6.85
N TRP A 183 -6.19 -1.87 5.65
CA TRP A 183 -5.13 -1.28 4.84
C TRP A 183 -5.44 0.20 4.63
N PHE A 184 -4.54 1.06 5.12
CA PHE A 184 -4.62 2.50 4.94
C PHE A 184 -3.77 2.96 3.75
N THR A 185 -4.25 3.93 2.95
CA THR A 185 -3.33 4.67 2.07
C THR A 185 -2.23 5.29 2.91
N PRO A 186 -1.07 5.68 2.34
CA PRO A 186 0.11 6.02 3.11
C PRO A 186 -0.17 7.05 4.22
N VAL A 187 0.26 6.72 5.44
CA VAL A 187 0.11 7.59 6.61
C VAL A 187 1.35 8.43 6.88
N LEU A 188 2.44 8.20 6.14
CA LEU A 188 3.69 8.94 6.31
C LEU A 188 3.54 10.40 5.90
N GLU A 189 4.39 11.26 6.47
CA GLU A 189 4.39 12.68 6.17
C GLU A 189 4.50 12.93 4.68
N ASN A 190 3.64 13.82 4.20
CA ASN A 190 3.43 14.12 2.80
C ASN A 190 3.20 15.62 2.62
N ASP A 191 4.27 16.40 2.89
CA ASP A 191 4.22 17.86 3.00
C ASP A 191 4.48 18.56 1.65
N SER A 192 3.67 18.24 0.63
CA SER A 192 3.69 18.92 -0.65
C SER A 192 2.76 20.15 -0.63
N PRO A 193 3.07 21.25 -1.34
CA PRO A 193 2.18 22.40 -1.42
C PRO A 193 0.91 22.07 -2.18
N SER A 194 -0.17 22.79 -1.88
CA SER A 194 -1.42 22.75 -2.66
C SER A 194 -1.49 23.94 -3.61
N ASN A 195 -2.13 23.75 -4.76
CA ASN A 195 -2.45 24.85 -5.69
C ASN A 195 -3.88 25.41 -5.47
N GLY A 196 -4.55 25.03 -4.37
CA GLY A 196 -5.91 25.44 -4.03
C GLY A 196 -7.02 24.64 -4.71
N LYS A 197 -6.68 23.71 -5.62
CA LYS A 197 -7.60 22.77 -6.26
C LYS A 197 -7.16 21.32 -6.06
N ASN A 198 -5.86 21.09 -6.02
CA ASN A 198 -5.25 19.80 -5.83
C ASN A 198 -4.27 19.85 -4.66
N SER A 199 -4.21 18.78 -3.91
CA SER A 199 -3.26 18.54 -2.83
C SER A 199 -2.83 17.08 -2.78
N SER A 200 -1.79 16.78 -2.03
CA SER A 200 -1.25 15.43 -1.89
C SER A 200 -1.95 14.66 -0.76
N TYR A 201 -3.29 14.75 -0.69
CA TYR A 201 -4.11 14.12 0.37
C TYR A 201 -4.02 12.60 0.41
N HIS A 202 -3.65 11.98 -0.70
CA HIS A 202 -3.60 10.53 -0.84
C HIS A 202 -2.39 9.87 -0.16
N GLY A 203 -1.33 10.64 0.17
CA GLY A 203 -0.18 10.15 0.93
C GLY A 203 1.01 9.63 0.10
N TYR A 204 0.89 9.48 -1.23
CA TYR A 204 1.91 8.83 -2.06
C TYR A 204 3.15 9.69 -2.39
N ALA A 205 3.21 10.94 -1.99
CA ALA A 205 4.39 11.82 -2.16
C ALA A 205 5.13 12.02 -0.82
N THR A 206 5.70 10.95 -0.28
CA THR A 206 6.34 10.91 1.05
C THR A 206 7.46 11.92 1.18
N THR A 207 7.44 12.74 2.24
CA THR A 207 8.48 13.70 2.57
C THR A 207 9.26 13.36 3.85
N ASN A 208 8.82 12.34 4.60
CA ASN A 208 9.54 11.80 5.75
C ASN A 208 9.16 10.33 5.97
N TYR A 209 10.13 9.42 5.88
CA TYR A 209 9.91 7.98 5.97
C TYR A 209 9.76 7.44 7.41
N TYR A 210 10.11 8.23 8.44
CA TYR A 210 10.07 7.81 9.85
C TYR A 210 9.04 8.58 10.69
N ARG A 211 8.16 9.36 10.03
CA ARG A 211 7.15 10.16 10.73
C ARG A 211 5.79 10.04 10.05
N VAL A 212 4.76 9.82 10.86
CA VAL A 212 3.36 9.96 10.45
C VAL A 212 3.08 11.43 10.11
N ASP A 213 2.25 11.68 9.10
CA ASP A 213 1.81 13.04 8.75
C ASP A 213 1.09 13.67 9.95
N PRO A 214 1.53 14.84 10.41
CA PRO A 214 0.91 15.48 11.58
C PRO A 214 -0.58 15.73 11.43
N ARG A 215 -1.09 15.81 10.19
CA ARG A 215 -2.52 15.96 9.91
C ARG A 215 -3.29 14.66 10.08
N PHE A 216 -2.63 13.53 10.15
CA PHE A 216 -3.21 12.26 10.54
C PHE A 216 -3.00 11.95 12.03
N GLY A 217 -1.93 12.46 12.63
CA GLY A 217 -1.54 12.21 14.01
C GLY A 217 -0.04 12.09 14.19
N THR A 218 0.39 11.39 15.23
CA THR A 218 1.79 11.11 15.55
C THR A 218 2.12 9.62 15.39
N ASN A 219 3.40 9.27 15.43
CA ASN A 219 3.82 7.87 15.49
C ASN A 219 3.21 7.13 16.70
N ALA A 220 3.04 7.82 17.81
CA ALA A 220 2.41 7.27 19.02
C ALA A 220 0.91 7.01 18.80
N ASP A 221 0.20 7.91 18.13
CA ASP A 221 -1.22 7.73 17.80
C ASP A 221 -1.40 6.54 16.83
N TYR A 222 -0.47 6.36 15.86
CA TYR A 222 -0.51 5.23 14.96
C TYR A 222 -0.29 3.91 15.69
N LYS A 223 0.71 3.85 16.59
CA LYS A 223 0.91 2.67 17.44
C LYS A 223 -0.31 2.41 18.32
N GLN A 224 -0.90 3.43 18.93
CA GLN A 224 -2.11 3.28 19.75
C GLN A 224 -3.27 2.71 18.95
N LEU A 225 -3.50 3.21 17.72
CA LEU A 225 -4.52 2.68 16.82
C LEU A 225 -4.28 1.19 16.54
N ILE A 226 -3.04 0.80 16.26
CA ILE A 226 -2.67 -0.60 15.99
C ILE A 226 -2.90 -1.47 17.23
N ASP A 227 -2.44 -1.04 18.40
CA ASP A 227 -2.62 -1.78 19.66
C ASP A 227 -4.12 -1.98 20.00
N GLU A 228 -4.97 -0.99 19.72
CA GLU A 228 -6.41 -1.09 19.92
C GLU A 228 -7.09 -1.96 18.85
N ALA A 229 -6.64 -1.90 17.60
CA ALA A 229 -7.08 -2.77 16.52
C ALA A 229 -6.78 -4.24 16.83
N HIS A 230 -5.55 -4.54 17.29
CA HIS A 230 -5.14 -5.88 17.71
C HIS A 230 -6.01 -6.44 18.84
N LYS A 231 -6.37 -5.63 19.84
CA LYS A 231 -7.31 -6.03 20.92
C LYS A 231 -8.69 -6.41 20.40
N LYS A 232 -9.06 -5.92 19.22
CA LYS A 232 -10.30 -6.23 18.52
C LYS A 232 -10.14 -7.32 17.43
N GLY A 233 -8.95 -7.93 17.33
CA GLY A 233 -8.66 -8.98 16.34
C GLY A 233 -8.46 -8.45 14.91
N LEU A 234 -8.23 -7.15 14.74
CA LEU A 234 -7.98 -6.51 13.45
C LEU A 234 -6.47 -6.37 13.22
N LYS A 235 -6.01 -6.82 12.06
CA LYS A 235 -4.64 -6.61 11.58
C LYS A 235 -4.51 -5.27 10.86
N ILE A 236 -3.29 -4.72 10.84
CA ILE A 236 -3.01 -3.45 10.15
C ILE A 236 -1.95 -3.65 9.07
N VAL A 237 -2.29 -3.26 7.85
CA VAL A 237 -1.41 -3.28 6.67
C VAL A 237 -1.00 -1.85 6.35
N MET A 238 0.29 -1.58 6.34
CA MET A 238 0.86 -0.28 6.04
C MET A 238 1.18 -0.18 4.55
N ASP A 239 0.78 0.93 3.92
CA ASP A 239 1.17 1.27 2.56
C ASP A 239 2.54 1.94 2.56
N MET A 240 3.49 1.43 1.78
CA MET A 240 4.86 1.95 1.66
C MET A 240 5.20 2.26 0.21
N ILE A 241 5.99 3.29 0.00
CA ILE A 241 6.41 3.79 -1.31
C ILE A 241 7.93 3.76 -1.38
N PHE A 242 8.50 2.80 -2.15
CA PHE A 242 9.94 2.67 -2.32
C PHE A 242 10.44 3.06 -3.70
N ASN A 243 9.53 3.21 -4.66
CA ASN A 243 9.87 3.64 -6.00
C ASN A 243 10.32 5.12 -6.02
N HIS A 244 9.62 5.99 -5.33
CA HIS A 244 9.82 7.44 -5.37
C HIS A 244 9.61 8.08 -4.01
N CYS A 245 9.98 9.36 -3.88
CA CYS A 245 9.55 10.22 -2.78
C CYS A 245 8.80 11.44 -3.32
N GLY A 246 8.27 12.29 -2.44
CA GLY A 246 7.72 13.58 -2.83
C GLY A 246 8.84 14.56 -3.24
N PHE A 247 8.56 15.45 -4.18
CA PHE A 247 9.51 16.48 -4.62
C PHE A 247 9.99 17.39 -3.47
N GLU A 248 9.18 17.53 -2.45
CA GLU A 248 9.50 18.34 -1.27
C GLU A 248 10.28 17.58 -0.18
N HIS A 249 10.67 16.34 -0.46
CA HIS A 249 11.52 15.58 0.45
C HIS A 249 12.87 16.31 0.61
N PRO A 250 13.45 16.41 1.83
CA PRO A 250 14.74 17.10 2.05
C PRO A 250 15.89 16.64 1.15
N TRP A 251 15.86 15.38 0.69
CA TRP A 251 16.86 14.85 -0.26
C TRP A 251 16.84 15.52 -1.62
N VAL A 252 15.72 16.11 -2.02
CA VAL A 252 15.61 16.83 -3.31
C VAL A 252 16.35 18.17 -3.23
N ALA A 253 16.20 18.89 -2.11
CA ALA A 253 16.86 20.16 -1.90
C ALA A 253 18.37 20.01 -1.60
N ASP A 254 18.76 18.89 -0.97
CA ASP A 254 20.15 18.60 -0.60
C ASP A 254 20.37 17.09 -0.79
N MET A 255 20.72 16.71 -2.02
CA MET A 255 20.85 15.33 -2.43
C MET A 255 22.06 14.66 -1.77
N PRO A 256 21.87 13.53 -1.05
CA PRO A 256 22.95 12.88 -0.30
C PRO A 256 24.15 12.47 -1.16
N SER A 257 23.89 11.80 -2.28
CA SER A 257 24.88 11.45 -3.31
C SER A 257 24.30 11.68 -4.70
N LYS A 258 25.19 11.88 -5.71
CA LYS A 258 24.80 12.20 -7.09
C LYS A 258 23.93 11.14 -7.76
N ASP A 259 23.95 9.93 -7.24
CA ASP A 259 23.20 8.76 -7.70
C ASP A 259 22.08 8.35 -6.74
N TRP A 260 21.62 9.28 -5.89
CA TRP A 260 20.51 9.03 -4.94
C TRP A 260 19.17 8.84 -5.65
N PHE A 261 18.97 9.61 -6.72
CA PHE A 261 17.82 9.51 -7.61
C PHE A 261 18.22 9.02 -9.00
N ASN A 262 17.29 8.38 -9.69
CA ASN A 262 17.39 8.18 -11.12
C ASN A 262 17.09 9.49 -11.84
N LYS A 263 17.78 9.76 -12.96
CA LYS A 263 17.68 11.01 -13.73
C LYS A 263 17.81 12.27 -12.86
N PRO A 264 18.86 12.38 -12.01
CA PRO A 264 19.00 13.50 -11.08
C PRO A 264 19.20 14.84 -11.78
N GLU A 265 19.59 14.88 -13.06
CA GLU A 265 19.69 16.07 -13.88
C GLU A 265 18.38 16.85 -13.99
N TRP A 266 17.25 16.20 -13.80
CA TRP A 266 15.94 16.87 -13.81
C TRP A 266 15.67 17.71 -12.55
N LEU A 267 16.47 17.54 -11.51
CA LEU A 267 16.42 18.41 -10.33
C LEU A 267 17.11 19.76 -10.58
N ALA A 268 17.94 19.87 -11.63
CA ALA A 268 18.61 21.12 -11.96
C ALA A 268 17.60 22.17 -12.50
N PRO A 269 17.65 23.43 -12.02
CA PRO A 269 16.66 24.46 -12.39
C PRO A 269 16.51 24.68 -13.89
N GLU A 270 17.59 24.55 -14.67
CA GLU A 270 17.59 24.68 -16.13
C GLU A 270 16.78 23.60 -16.86
N ASN A 271 16.59 22.44 -16.25
CA ASN A 271 15.82 21.33 -16.81
C ASN A 271 14.34 21.37 -16.36
N GLN A 272 13.98 22.23 -15.42
CA GLN A 272 12.62 22.42 -14.96
C GLN A 272 11.92 23.47 -15.83
N THR A 273 11.15 23.02 -16.80
CA THR A 273 10.34 23.89 -17.66
C THR A 273 9.32 24.68 -16.83
N ALA A 274 8.83 25.81 -17.35
CA ALA A 274 7.79 26.58 -16.70
C ALA A 274 6.51 25.74 -16.43
N GLU A 275 6.20 24.78 -17.29
CA GLU A 275 5.08 23.88 -17.13
C GLU A 275 5.34 22.86 -16.01
N HIS A 276 6.54 22.28 -15.97
CA HIS A 276 6.97 21.41 -14.88
C HIS A 276 6.90 22.13 -13.54
N GLN A 277 7.49 23.33 -13.43
CA GLN A 277 7.46 24.13 -12.20
C GLN A 277 6.04 24.47 -11.74
N LYS A 278 5.12 24.75 -12.68
CA LYS A 278 3.70 24.99 -12.38
C LYS A 278 3.01 23.79 -11.74
N ASN A 279 3.45 22.57 -12.06
CA ASN A 279 2.87 21.33 -11.58
C ASN A 279 3.62 20.74 -10.36
N ILE A 280 4.77 21.32 -9.97
CA ILE A 280 5.48 20.90 -8.75
C ILE A 280 4.55 21.04 -7.54
N GLY A 281 4.52 20.01 -6.70
CA GLY A 281 3.70 19.96 -5.50
C GLY A 281 2.23 19.62 -5.73
N THR A 282 1.80 19.38 -6.97
CA THR A 282 0.47 18.89 -7.29
C THR A 282 0.55 17.45 -7.77
N VAL A 283 -0.51 16.67 -7.55
CA VAL A 283 -0.55 15.26 -7.91
C VAL A 283 -1.55 15.03 -9.03
N ASP A 284 -2.78 15.46 -8.83
CA ASP A 284 -3.80 15.35 -9.85
C ASP A 284 -3.51 16.34 -10.99
N GLY A 285 -3.34 15.82 -12.19
CA GLY A 285 -3.05 16.63 -13.39
C GLY A 285 -1.57 16.91 -13.68
N ALA A 286 -0.65 16.60 -12.77
CA ALA A 286 0.79 16.68 -13.03
C ALA A 286 1.25 15.69 -14.11
N ALA A 287 0.51 14.61 -14.32
CA ALA A 287 0.81 13.54 -15.26
C ALA A 287 0.81 13.95 -16.75
N LYS A 288 0.54 15.20 -17.09
CA LYS A 288 0.49 15.69 -18.48
C LYS A 288 1.76 16.40 -18.94
N VAL A 289 2.75 16.56 -18.07
CA VAL A 289 4.03 17.11 -18.48
C VAL A 289 4.79 16.03 -19.22
N ASN A 290 4.68 16.04 -20.52
CA ASN A 290 5.37 15.10 -21.41
C ASN A 290 6.78 15.61 -21.72
N ASP A 291 7.64 15.62 -20.70
CA ASP A 291 9.06 15.75 -20.91
C ASP A 291 9.60 14.37 -21.29
N LYS A 292 9.98 14.27 -22.55
CA LYS A 292 10.29 13.06 -23.31
C LYS A 292 11.15 12.00 -22.61
N TYR A 293 11.66 12.16 -21.45
CA TYR A 293 12.51 11.16 -20.77
C TYR A 293 12.42 11.25 -19.23
N LEU A 294 11.58 12.15 -18.70
CA LEU A 294 11.44 12.32 -17.25
C LEU A 294 10.54 11.25 -16.66
N GLN A 295 9.29 11.17 -17.12
CA GLN A 295 8.31 10.24 -16.59
C GLN A 295 8.54 8.81 -17.04
N THR A 296 8.12 7.87 -16.19
CA THR A 296 8.02 6.47 -16.59
C THR A 296 7.06 6.31 -17.78
N SER A 297 7.33 5.31 -18.61
CA SER A 297 6.43 4.96 -19.70
C SER A 297 5.09 4.39 -19.24
N TYR A 298 4.93 4.08 -17.94
CA TYR A 298 3.80 3.35 -17.34
C TYR A 298 3.54 1.96 -17.93
N LYS A 299 4.43 1.47 -18.78
CA LYS A 299 4.33 0.14 -19.38
C LYS A 299 5.21 -0.85 -18.60
N LEU A 300 4.57 -1.73 -17.84
CA LEU A 300 5.29 -2.70 -17.01
C LEU A 300 5.77 -3.93 -17.80
N THR A 301 5.22 -4.13 -19.00
CA THR A 301 5.59 -5.29 -19.84
C THR A 301 7.07 -5.34 -20.23
N PRO A 302 7.80 -4.23 -20.49
CA PRO A 302 9.23 -4.27 -20.79
C PRO A 302 10.07 -4.91 -19.70
N VAL A 303 9.65 -4.89 -18.44
CA VAL A 303 10.42 -5.47 -17.33
C VAL A 303 10.55 -6.99 -17.42
N LEU A 304 9.59 -7.65 -18.08
CA LEU A 304 9.54 -9.11 -18.25
C LEU A 304 9.64 -9.55 -19.71
N ASP A 305 9.64 -8.62 -20.66
CA ASP A 305 9.69 -8.89 -22.08
C ASP A 305 11.14 -9.26 -22.48
N PRO A 306 11.39 -10.47 -23.01
CA PRO A 306 12.72 -10.89 -23.44
C PRO A 306 13.25 -10.11 -24.67
N TYR A 307 12.38 -9.36 -25.35
CA TYR A 307 12.70 -8.57 -26.52
C TYR A 307 12.70 -7.06 -26.26
N ALA A 308 12.46 -6.65 -25.01
CA ALA A 308 12.42 -5.23 -24.66
C ALA A 308 13.73 -4.52 -25.03
N SER A 309 13.60 -3.35 -25.62
CA SER A 309 14.75 -2.49 -25.82
C SER A 309 15.28 -1.96 -24.49
N LYS A 310 16.58 -1.63 -24.45
CA LYS A 310 17.17 -1.01 -23.25
C LYS A 310 16.53 0.35 -22.93
N VAL A 311 16.16 1.11 -23.96
CA VAL A 311 15.54 2.42 -23.75
C VAL A 311 14.16 2.28 -23.11
N ASP A 312 13.30 1.35 -23.58
CA ASP A 312 11.97 1.12 -23.00
C ASP A 312 12.06 0.63 -21.56
N LEU A 313 13.00 -0.29 -21.28
CA LEU A 313 13.25 -0.77 -19.93
C LEU A 313 13.71 0.37 -19.01
N THR A 314 14.68 1.19 -19.45
CA THR A 314 15.17 2.33 -18.69
C THR A 314 14.08 3.39 -18.46
N GLU A 315 13.27 3.68 -19.48
CA GLU A 315 12.12 4.61 -19.33
C GLU A 315 11.10 4.08 -18.31
N THR A 316 10.89 2.76 -18.26
CA THR A 316 9.97 2.16 -17.28
C THR A 316 10.49 2.26 -15.86
N VAL A 317 11.77 1.87 -15.62
CA VAL A 317 12.30 1.64 -14.25
C VAL A 317 13.00 2.88 -13.67
N ASP A 318 13.56 3.75 -14.51
CA ASP A 318 14.29 4.94 -14.08
C ASP A 318 13.49 6.23 -14.30
N GLY A 319 12.31 6.14 -14.90
CA GLY A 319 11.43 7.28 -15.10
C GLY A 319 10.71 7.68 -13.81
N TRP A 320 10.61 8.98 -13.54
CA TRP A 320 9.84 9.46 -12.42
C TRP A 320 8.36 9.11 -12.58
N PHE A 321 7.69 8.74 -11.49
CA PHE A 321 6.28 8.35 -11.58
C PHE A 321 5.42 9.52 -12.11
N VAL A 322 5.59 10.70 -11.52
CA VAL A 322 5.13 11.98 -12.04
C VAL A 322 6.21 13.04 -11.75
N PRO A 323 6.18 14.23 -12.38
CA PRO A 323 7.19 15.26 -12.15
C PRO A 323 7.38 15.70 -10.69
N THR A 324 6.37 15.48 -9.84
CA THR A 324 6.38 15.77 -8.41
C THR A 324 6.80 14.60 -7.53
N MET A 325 7.18 13.46 -8.14
CA MET A 325 7.60 12.23 -7.45
C MET A 325 8.93 11.73 -8.03
N PRO A 326 10.07 12.31 -7.61
CA PRO A 326 11.40 11.89 -8.03
C PRO A 326 11.66 10.42 -7.73
N ASP A 327 12.19 9.71 -8.72
CA ASP A 327 12.46 8.29 -8.66
C ASP A 327 13.72 7.99 -7.86
N LEU A 328 13.63 7.12 -6.86
CA LEU A 328 14.76 6.71 -6.02
C LEU A 328 15.61 5.68 -6.75
N ASN A 329 16.92 5.80 -6.67
CA ASN A 329 17.83 4.81 -7.21
C ASN A 329 18.08 3.68 -6.20
N GLN A 330 17.24 2.65 -6.20
CA GLN A 330 17.36 1.50 -5.29
C GLN A 330 18.61 0.65 -5.56
N ARG A 331 19.30 0.83 -6.70
CA ARG A 331 20.60 0.18 -6.98
C ARG A 331 21.74 0.79 -6.15
N ASN A 332 21.56 2.02 -5.64
CA ASN A 332 22.48 2.58 -4.67
C ASN A 332 22.37 1.80 -3.34
N PRO A 333 23.47 1.19 -2.83
CA PRO A 333 23.42 0.32 -1.65
C PRO A 333 22.99 1.05 -0.38
N HIS A 334 23.19 2.35 -0.32
CA HIS A 334 22.77 3.16 0.82
C HIS A 334 21.26 3.45 0.79
N VAL A 335 20.70 3.64 -0.40
CA VAL A 335 19.25 3.84 -0.58
C VAL A 335 18.49 2.58 -0.21
N ILE A 336 18.87 1.43 -0.80
CA ILE A 336 18.14 0.18 -0.51
C ILE A 336 18.27 -0.24 0.96
N LYS A 337 19.44 -0.06 1.60
CA LYS A 337 19.62 -0.34 3.03
C LYS A 337 18.74 0.55 3.89
N TYR A 338 18.61 1.85 3.55
CA TYR A 338 17.72 2.78 4.23
C TYR A 338 16.25 2.32 4.15
N LEU A 339 15.80 1.90 2.96
CA LEU A 339 14.43 1.44 2.73
C LEU A 339 14.13 0.10 3.44
N ILE A 340 15.09 -0.84 3.44
CA ILE A 340 14.98 -2.09 4.23
C ILE A 340 14.78 -1.77 5.70
N GLN A 341 15.67 -0.96 6.28
CA GLN A 341 15.60 -0.56 7.68
C GLN A 341 14.31 0.22 8.01
N ASN A 342 13.79 0.98 7.07
CA ASN A 342 12.51 1.67 7.24
C ASN A 342 11.35 0.67 7.42
N SER A 343 11.30 -0.41 6.63
CA SER A 343 10.31 -1.47 6.82
C SER A 343 10.44 -2.16 8.17
N GLU A 344 11.66 -2.57 8.53
CA GLU A 344 11.96 -3.22 9.81
C GLU A 344 11.59 -2.33 11.00
N TRP A 345 11.91 -1.04 10.89
CA TRP A 345 11.59 -0.06 11.93
C TRP A 345 10.08 0.08 12.15
N TRP A 346 9.26 0.15 11.08
CA TRP A 346 7.81 0.24 11.22
C TRP A 346 7.20 -1.06 11.74
N ILE A 347 7.72 -2.22 11.34
CA ILE A 347 7.29 -3.51 11.89
C ILE A 347 7.55 -3.56 13.39
N GLU A 348 8.73 -3.14 13.84
CA GLU A 348 9.12 -3.18 15.26
C GLU A 348 8.49 -2.05 16.08
N SER A 349 8.43 -0.82 15.56
CA SER A 349 7.98 0.35 16.33
C SER A 349 6.48 0.46 16.45
N ALA A 350 5.74 0.12 15.39
CA ALA A 350 4.30 0.25 15.35
C ALA A 350 3.58 -1.10 15.53
N GLY A 351 4.22 -2.22 15.15
CA GLY A 351 3.60 -3.53 15.23
C GLY A 351 2.66 -3.85 14.06
N ILE A 352 2.93 -3.32 12.86
CA ILE A 352 2.14 -3.60 11.66
C ILE A 352 2.17 -5.10 11.30
N ASP A 353 1.09 -5.59 10.67
CA ASP A 353 0.89 -7.02 10.33
C ASP A 353 1.10 -7.29 8.83
N GLY A 354 1.36 -6.28 8.05
CA GLY A 354 1.62 -6.43 6.63
C GLY A 354 2.06 -5.12 5.98
N ILE A 355 2.61 -5.26 4.79
CA ILE A 355 2.96 -4.13 3.92
C ILE A 355 2.23 -4.28 2.59
N ARG A 356 1.64 -3.20 2.11
CA ARG A 356 1.33 -3.03 0.68
C ARG A 356 2.43 -2.14 0.09
N MET A 357 3.12 -2.65 -0.91
CA MET A 357 4.17 -1.90 -1.60
C MET A 357 3.61 -1.29 -2.88
N ASP A 358 3.59 0.03 -2.89
CA ASP A 358 3.16 0.85 -4.01
C ASP A 358 4.05 0.65 -5.23
N THR A 359 3.46 0.69 -6.43
CA THR A 359 4.18 0.71 -7.71
C THR A 359 5.33 -0.32 -7.81
N TYR A 360 5.15 -1.53 -7.24
CA TYR A 360 6.21 -2.52 -7.04
C TYR A 360 7.08 -2.81 -8.29
N PRO A 361 6.51 -2.98 -9.51
CA PRO A 361 7.30 -3.29 -10.69
C PRO A 361 8.06 -2.10 -11.32
N TYR A 362 7.83 -0.89 -10.85
CA TYR A 362 8.55 0.29 -11.37
C TYR A 362 9.93 0.46 -10.72
N ALA A 363 10.11 -0.01 -9.49
CA ALA A 363 11.38 0.01 -8.78
C ALA A 363 12.36 -1.03 -9.33
N ASP A 364 13.66 -0.86 -9.04
CA ASP A 364 14.69 -1.83 -9.47
C ASP A 364 14.39 -3.23 -8.94
N ARG A 365 14.28 -4.18 -9.86
CA ARG A 365 13.84 -5.55 -9.59
C ARG A 365 14.75 -6.32 -8.64
N ASP A 366 16.06 -6.16 -8.78
CA ASP A 366 17.04 -6.89 -7.97
C ASP A 366 17.09 -6.31 -6.56
N ALA A 367 17.00 -4.99 -6.44
CA ALA A 367 16.93 -4.31 -5.15
C ALA A 367 15.63 -4.67 -4.40
N MET A 368 14.48 -4.72 -5.08
CA MET A 368 13.22 -5.13 -4.46
C MET A 368 13.21 -6.61 -4.05
N ALA A 369 13.84 -7.49 -4.85
CA ALA A 369 14.02 -8.88 -4.48
C ALA A 369 14.95 -9.02 -3.26
N HIS A 370 16.00 -8.22 -3.16
CA HIS A 370 16.87 -8.17 -2.00
C HIS A 370 16.11 -7.71 -0.74
N TRP A 371 15.34 -6.63 -0.84
CA TRP A 371 14.47 -6.16 0.23
C TRP A 371 13.54 -7.26 0.74
N MET A 372 12.80 -7.92 -0.17
CA MET A 372 11.86 -8.99 0.19
C MET A 372 12.56 -10.22 0.78
N LYS A 373 13.76 -10.54 0.31
CA LYS A 373 14.57 -11.64 0.86
C LYS A 373 14.95 -11.35 2.31
N VAL A 374 15.52 -10.18 2.58
CA VAL A 374 15.92 -9.77 3.94
C VAL A 374 14.72 -9.75 4.88
N LEU A 375 13.61 -9.15 4.43
CA LEU A 375 12.39 -9.07 5.23
C LEU A 375 11.81 -10.47 5.53
N GLY A 376 11.79 -11.38 4.54
CA GLY A 376 11.32 -12.75 4.72
C GLY A 376 12.24 -13.63 5.58
N GLU A 377 13.55 -13.33 5.61
CA GLU A 377 14.49 -13.99 6.53
C GLU A 377 14.27 -13.51 7.96
N GLU A 378 14.05 -12.22 8.19
CA GLU A 378 13.79 -11.65 9.53
C GLU A 378 12.40 -12.03 10.04
N TYR A 379 11.37 -11.96 9.18
CA TYR A 379 9.96 -12.14 9.50
C TYR A 379 9.31 -13.23 8.61
N PRO A 380 9.58 -14.51 8.83
CA PRO A 380 9.20 -15.59 7.90
C PRO A 380 7.67 -15.78 7.72
N HIS A 381 6.87 -15.27 8.64
CA HIS A 381 5.40 -15.37 8.62
C HIS A 381 4.70 -14.02 8.35
N PHE A 382 5.49 -12.97 8.13
CA PHE A 382 4.96 -11.67 7.73
C PHE A 382 4.54 -11.68 6.26
N ASN A 383 3.55 -10.88 5.88
CA ASN A 383 3.09 -10.83 4.50
C ASN A 383 3.26 -9.43 3.89
N THR A 384 3.67 -9.42 2.64
CA THR A 384 3.78 -8.22 1.81
C THR A 384 3.02 -8.44 0.51
N VAL A 385 2.17 -7.50 0.14
CA VAL A 385 1.54 -7.47 -1.18
C VAL A 385 2.15 -6.36 -2.03
N GLY A 386 2.59 -6.70 -3.24
CA GLY A 386 3.06 -5.73 -4.23
C GLY A 386 1.94 -5.33 -5.19
N GLU A 387 1.83 -4.04 -5.45
CA GLU A 387 0.97 -3.58 -6.52
C GLU A 387 1.59 -3.90 -7.87
N THR A 388 1.01 -4.88 -8.54
CA THR A 388 1.45 -5.38 -9.86
C THR A 388 0.35 -5.09 -10.89
N TRP A 389 0.21 -3.82 -11.28
CA TRP A 389 -0.89 -3.39 -12.15
C TRP A 389 -0.72 -3.84 -13.59
N VAL A 390 -0.95 -5.12 -13.81
CA VAL A 390 -1.00 -5.74 -15.14
C VAL A 390 -2.22 -6.65 -15.20
N THR A 391 -3.01 -6.55 -16.26
CA THR A 391 -4.25 -7.31 -16.42
C THR A 391 -4.08 -8.72 -17.00
N GLU A 392 -2.84 -9.11 -17.30
CA GLU A 392 -2.52 -10.44 -17.82
C GLU A 392 -1.95 -11.34 -16.71
N PRO A 393 -2.60 -12.48 -16.40
CA PRO A 393 -2.21 -13.37 -15.30
C PRO A 393 -0.75 -13.81 -15.32
N ALA A 394 -0.17 -14.03 -16.50
CA ALA A 394 1.21 -14.47 -16.65
C ALA A 394 2.20 -13.42 -16.12
N TYR A 395 1.97 -12.13 -16.42
CA TYR A 395 2.81 -11.05 -15.93
C TYR A 395 2.67 -10.88 -14.41
N THR A 396 1.46 -10.94 -13.87
CA THR A 396 1.23 -10.87 -12.42
C THR A 396 1.89 -12.06 -11.70
N ALA A 397 1.72 -13.28 -12.21
CA ALA A 397 2.30 -14.49 -11.63
C ALA A 397 3.84 -14.48 -11.63
N ALA A 398 4.46 -13.83 -12.60
CA ALA A 398 5.92 -13.71 -12.68
C ALA A 398 6.53 -12.91 -11.51
N TRP A 399 5.74 -12.06 -10.84
CA TRP A 399 6.17 -11.30 -9.67
C TRP A 399 5.98 -12.04 -8.34
N GLN A 400 5.26 -13.16 -8.31
CA GLN A 400 5.09 -13.90 -7.07
C GLN A 400 6.36 -14.69 -6.71
N LYS A 401 6.65 -14.80 -5.40
CA LYS A 401 7.72 -15.63 -4.87
C LYS A 401 7.72 -17.03 -5.48
N ASP A 402 8.90 -17.52 -5.86
CA ASP A 402 9.13 -18.84 -6.43
C ASP A 402 8.45 -19.06 -7.80
N SER A 403 8.10 -17.99 -8.51
CA SER A 403 7.55 -18.07 -9.86
C SER A 403 8.55 -18.70 -10.84
N LYS A 404 8.05 -19.64 -11.64
CA LYS A 404 8.81 -20.28 -12.71
C LYS A 404 8.76 -19.50 -14.03
N LEU A 405 7.97 -18.43 -14.08
CA LEU A 405 7.84 -17.55 -15.24
C LEU A 405 8.92 -16.46 -15.28
N SER A 406 9.78 -16.44 -14.30
CA SER A 406 10.83 -15.46 -14.14
C SER A 406 12.15 -16.15 -13.78
N GLU A 407 13.25 -15.72 -14.42
CA GLU A 407 14.59 -16.18 -14.08
C GLU A 407 15.05 -15.73 -12.68
N LYS A 408 14.47 -14.62 -12.18
CA LYS A 408 14.78 -14.05 -10.87
C LYS A 408 13.62 -14.24 -9.92
N ASN A 409 13.89 -14.75 -8.72
CA ASN A 409 12.91 -14.83 -7.65
C ASN A 409 12.69 -13.44 -7.04
N SER A 410 11.47 -12.96 -7.02
CA SER A 410 11.11 -11.70 -6.38
C SER A 410 11.05 -11.78 -4.86
N TYR A 411 10.90 -12.98 -4.31
CA TYR A 411 10.57 -13.25 -2.90
C TYR A 411 9.27 -12.59 -2.41
N LEU A 412 8.49 -11.94 -3.29
CA LEU A 412 7.23 -11.29 -2.97
C LEU A 412 6.12 -12.32 -2.74
N PRO A 413 5.58 -12.47 -1.52
CA PRO A 413 4.62 -13.53 -1.24
C PRO A 413 3.26 -13.29 -1.90
N THR A 414 2.78 -12.04 -1.95
CA THR A 414 1.43 -11.70 -2.46
C THR A 414 1.50 -10.65 -3.56
N VAL A 415 0.68 -10.84 -4.59
CA VAL A 415 0.52 -9.91 -5.73
C VAL A 415 -0.94 -9.47 -5.86
N MET A 416 -1.20 -8.28 -6.41
CA MET A 416 -2.56 -7.78 -6.63
C MET A 416 -3.17 -8.35 -7.94
N ASP A 417 -4.43 -8.81 -7.88
CA ASP A 417 -5.13 -9.46 -8.99
C ASP A 417 -5.87 -8.46 -9.89
N PHE A 418 -5.13 -7.67 -10.63
CA PHE A 418 -5.69 -6.76 -11.63
C PHE A 418 -6.34 -7.52 -12.80
N ALA A 419 -5.97 -8.77 -13.01
CA ALA A 419 -6.62 -9.60 -14.03
C ALA A 419 -8.06 -9.94 -13.63
N PHE A 420 -8.30 -10.36 -12.37
CA PHE A 420 -9.66 -10.56 -11.86
C PHE A 420 -10.47 -9.26 -11.86
N PHE A 421 -9.86 -8.16 -11.38
CA PHE A 421 -10.48 -6.84 -11.40
C PHE A 421 -10.98 -6.46 -12.80
N ASP A 422 -10.15 -6.58 -13.83
CA ASP A 422 -10.53 -6.27 -15.21
C ASP A 422 -11.67 -7.18 -15.71
N ARG A 423 -11.56 -8.49 -15.47
CA ARG A 423 -12.53 -9.47 -15.97
C ARG A 423 -13.89 -9.34 -15.29
N ILE A 424 -13.97 -9.10 -13.98
CA ILE A 424 -15.24 -8.94 -13.27
C ILE A 424 -15.94 -7.63 -13.66
N ASN A 425 -15.19 -6.54 -13.85
CA ASN A 425 -15.73 -5.26 -14.28
C ASN A 425 -16.18 -5.26 -15.75
N SER A 426 -15.57 -6.09 -16.59
CA SER A 426 -16.01 -6.31 -17.97
C SER A 426 -17.23 -7.24 -18.01
N ALA A 427 -17.21 -8.35 -17.29
CA ALA A 427 -18.29 -9.36 -17.29
C ALA A 427 -19.64 -8.79 -16.85
N LYS A 428 -19.67 -7.83 -15.89
CA LYS A 428 -20.93 -7.22 -15.42
C LYS A 428 -21.69 -6.46 -16.50
N LYS A 429 -21.02 -6.07 -17.60
CA LYS A 429 -21.58 -5.29 -18.72
C LYS A 429 -22.05 -6.16 -19.87
N GLU A 430 -21.81 -7.47 -19.80
CA GLU A 430 -22.00 -8.40 -20.93
C GLU A 430 -22.97 -9.52 -20.55
N GLU A 431 -23.91 -9.80 -21.45
CA GLU A 431 -24.91 -10.90 -21.28
C GLU A 431 -24.68 -12.04 -22.26
N THR A 432 -23.63 -11.99 -23.06
CA THR A 432 -23.33 -13.00 -24.08
C THR A 432 -22.77 -14.28 -23.47
N ASP A 433 -23.00 -15.40 -24.16
CA ASP A 433 -22.48 -16.73 -23.79
C ASP A 433 -21.38 -17.20 -24.74
N ASP A 434 -20.72 -16.28 -25.44
CA ASP A 434 -19.62 -16.65 -26.32
C ASP A 434 -18.36 -17.06 -25.50
N TRP A 435 -17.33 -17.51 -26.22
CA TRP A 435 -16.14 -18.11 -25.61
C TRP A 435 -15.33 -17.15 -24.72
N TRP A 436 -15.49 -15.85 -24.89
CA TRP A 436 -14.60 -14.84 -24.29
C TRP A 436 -15.33 -13.81 -23.42
N ASN A 437 -16.65 -13.68 -23.57
CA ASN A 437 -17.42 -12.61 -22.94
C ASN A 437 -18.31 -13.12 -21.80
N GLY A 438 -18.92 -12.19 -21.07
CA GLY A 438 -19.81 -12.48 -19.96
C GLY A 438 -19.13 -13.32 -18.88
N MET A 439 -19.82 -14.35 -18.38
CA MET A 439 -19.30 -15.22 -17.34
C MET A 439 -18.05 -16.03 -17.77
N ASN A 440 -17.81 -16.21 -19.07
CA ASN A 440 -16.62 -16.88 -19.56
C ASN A 440 -15.33 -16.10 -19.26
N ARG A 441 -15.38 -14.77 -19.11
CA ARG A 441 -14.22 -13.98 -18.64
C ARG A 441 -13.73 -14.45 -17.28
N LEU A 442 -14.66 -14.75 -16.37
CA LEU A 442 -14.34 -15.19 -15.00
C LEU A 442 -13.81 -16.62 -15.00
N TYR A 443 -14.43 -17.52 -15.79
CA TYR A 443 -13.91 -18.86 -15.98
C TYR A 443 -12.47 -18.81 -16.51
N ASN A 444 -12.21 -18.00 -17.53
CA ASN A 444 -10.92 -17.92 -18.19
C ASN A 444 -9.83 -17.35 -17.29
N VAL A 445 -10.09 -16.35 -16.43
CA VAL A 445 -9.05 -15.80 -15.54
C VAL A 445 -8.55 -16.85 -14.54
N PHE A 446 -9.44 -17.68 -14.00
CA PHE A 446 -9.05 -18.74 -13.06
C PHE A 446 -8.43 -19.97 -13.74
N CYS A 447 -8.60 -20.14 -15.05
CA CYS A 447 -7.86 -21.16 -15.81
C CYS A 447 -6.34 -20.97 -15.71
N TYR A 448 -5.89 -19.75 -15.46
CA TYR A 448 -4.46 -19.42 -15.35
C TYR A 448 -3.88 -19.61 -13.95
N ASP A 449 -4.65 -20.12 -12.98
CA ASP A 449 -4.16 -20.33 -11.61
C ASP A 449 -2.93 -21.26 -11.53
N TYR A 450 -2.73 -22.13 -12.52
CA TYR A 450 -1.52 -22.97 -12.62
C TYR A 450 -0.22 -22.18 -12.81
N LEU A 451 -0.30 -20.90 -13.21
CA LEU A 451 0.87 -20.01 -13.36
C LEU A 451 1.37 -19.50 -12.02
N TYR A 452 0.48 -19.38 -11.03
CA TYR A 452 0.83 -18.85 -9.71
C TYR A 452 1.41 -19.94 -8.82
N PRO A 453 2.59 -19.75 -8.22
CA PRO A 453 3.11 -20.65 -7.18
C PRO A 453 2.13 -20.85 -6.02
N ASN A 454 1.43 -19.77 -5.63
CA ASN A 454 0.42 -19.80 -4.57
C ASN A 454 -0.81 -18.92 -4.91
N PRO A 455 -1.84 -19.48 -5.54
CA PRO A 455 -3.06 -18.72 -5.87
C PRO A 455 -3.77 -18.11 -4.66
N LYS A 456 -3.61 -18.67 -3.44
CA LYS A 456 -4.18 -18.10 -2.20
C LYS A 456 -3.57 -16.75 -1.82
N SER A 457 -2.30 -16.58 -2.17
CA SER A 457 -1.56 -15.33 -1.97
C SER A 457 -1.64 -14.42 -3.20
N VAL A 458 -2.80 -14.35 -3.83
CA VAL A 458 -3.14 -13.36 -4.85
C VAL A 458 -4.29 -12.52 -4.29
N MET A 459 -4.08 -11.21 -4.12
CA MET A 459 -5.05 -10.31 -3.51
C MET A 459 -6.05 -9.83 -4.55
N ALA A 460 -7.26 -10.38 -4.50
CA ALA A 460 -8.34 -10.05 -5.42
C ALA A 460 -9.20 -8.90 -4.88
N PHE A 461 -9.67 -8.07 -5.80
CA PHE A 461 -10.54 -6.93 -5.50
C PHE A 461 -11.43 -6.62 -6.71
N ILE A 462 -12.51 -5.88 -6.46
CA ILE A 462 -13.44 -5.46 -7.52
C ILE A 462 -13.37 -3.96 -7.80
N GLU A 463 -12.83 -3.20 -6.87
CA GLU A 463 -12.58 -1.76 -6.91
C GLU A 463 -11.51 -1.39 -5.88
N ASN A 464 -10.83 -0.27 -6.09
CA ASN A 464 -9.92 0.36 -5.14
C ASN A 464 -9.87 1.88 -5.34
N HIS A 465 -8.95 2.57 -4.66
CA HIS A 465 -8.82 4.02 -4.70
C HIS A 465 -8.29 4.58 -6.05
N ASP A 466 -7.78 3.72 -6.92
CA ASP A 466 -7.21 4.09 -8.24
C ASP A 466 -8.10 3.67 -9.41
N THR A 467 -9.22 3.03 -9.12
CA THR A 467 -10.15 2.52 -10.14
C THR A 467 -11.52 3.17 -10.00
N ASP A 468 -12.36 3.00 -11.01
CA ASP A 468 -13.78 3.31 -10.86
C ASP A 468 -14.38 2.49 -9.70
N ARG A 469 -15.36 3.06 -8.99
CA ARG A 469 -16.21 2.28 -8.11
C ARG A 469 -16.93 1.20 -8.92
N PHE A 470 -17.14 0.04 -8.34
CA PHE A 470 -17.80 -1.07 -9.06
C PHE A 470 -19.21 -0.67 -9.56
N LEU A 471 -19.92 0.12 -8.79
CA LEU A 471 -21.22 0.67 -9.20
C LEU A 471 -21.12 1.73 -10.30
N GLY A 472 -19.94 2.34 -10.53
CA GLY A 472 -19.79 3.49 -11.44
C GLY A 472 -20.68 4.64 -10.99
N GLU A 473 -21.44 5.23 -11.91
CA GLU A 473 -22.51 6.20 -11.61
C GLU A 473 -23.88 5.50 -11.40
N GLY A 474 -23.92 4.17 -11.51
CA GLY A 474 -25.13 3.38 -11.42
C GLY A 474 -25.47 2.92 -10.00
N LYS A 475 -26.46 2.02 -9.93
CA LYS A 475 -26.97 1.43 -8.69
C LYS A 475 -27.24 -0.08 -8.84
N ASP A 476 -26.48 -0.77 -9.70
CA ASP A 476 -26.68 -2.21 -9.94
C ASP A 476 -26.17 -3.05 -8.76
N THR A 477 -26.98 -3.12 -7.70
CA THR A 477 -26.67 -3.89 -6.50
C THR A 477 -26.68 -5.40 -6.74
N LEU A 478 -27.35 -5.89 -7.80
CA LEU A 478 -27.33 -7.32 -8.13
C LEU A 478 -25.97 -7.72 -8.70
N ALA A 479 -25.42 -6.92 -9.62
CA ALA A 479 -24.07 -7.14 -10.13
C ALA A 479 -23.02 -7.04 -8.99
N LEU A 480 -23.18 -6.07 -8.09
CA LEU A 480 -22.30 -5.92 -6.92
C LEU A 480 -22.34 -7.18 -6.03
N LYS A 481 -23.54 -7.72 -5.75
CA LYS A 481 -23.69 -8.97 -4.97
C LYS A 481 -23.09 -10.17 -5.69
N GLN A 482 -23.20 -10.26 -7.00
CA GLN A 482 -22.53 -11.31 -7.79
C GLN A 482 -21.01 -11.25 -7.63
N ALA A 483 -20.45 -10.06 -7.80
CA ALA A 483 -19.00 -9.84 -7.70
C ALA A 483 -18.48 -10.15 -6.28
N LEU A 484 -19.17 -9.70 -5.24
CA LEU A 484 -18.81 -9.97 -3.85
C LEU A 484 -18.99 -11.44 -3.47
N SER A 485 -20.03 -12.12 -3.99
CA SER A 485 -20.20 -13.58 -3.80
C SER A 485 -19.02 -14.37 -4.34
N LEU A 486 -18.50 -13.97 -5.51
CA LEU A 486 -17.28 -14.57 -6.08
C LEU A 486 -16.04 -14.17 -5.27
N LEU A 487 -15.82 -12.88 -5.03
CA LEU A 487 -14.64 -12.36 -4.31
C LEU A 487 -14.42 -13.08 -2.97
N LEU A 488 -15.51 -13.36 -2.24
CA LEU A 488 -15.46 -13.95 -0.90
C LEU A 488 -15.36 -15.49 -0.92
N THR A 489 -15.53 -16.14 -2.07
CA THR A 489 -15.53 -17.61 -2.16
C THR A 489 -14.43 -18.22 -3.03
N ILE A 490 -13.79 -17.44 -3.89
CA ILE A 490 -12.67 -17.88 -4.72
C ILE A 490 -11.40 -18.11 -3.91
N ASN A 491 -10.44 -18.82 -4.52
CA ASN A 491 -9.15 -19.15 -3.92
C ASN A 491 -8.18 -17.95 -3.96
N ARG A 492 -8.53 -16.87 -3.27
CA ARG A 492 -7.80 -15.58 -3.23
C ARG A 492 -7.81 -15.00 -1.82
N THR A 493 -6.96 -14.00 -1.59
CA THR A 493 -7.04 -13.09 -0.45
C THR A 493 -7.94 -11.92 -0.85
N PRO A 494 -9.14 -11.76 -0.28
CA PRO A 494 -10.07 -10.71 -0.71
C PRO A 494 -9.73 -9.34 -0.12
N GLN A 495 -9.89 -8.29 -0.95
CA GLN A 495 -9.82 -6.89 -0.54
C GLN A 495 -11.13 -6.18 -0.87
N LEU A 496 -11.68 -5.46 0.09
CA LEU A 496 -12.80 -4.53 -0.05
C LEU A 496 -12.30 -3.09 -0.01
N TYR A 497 -12.98 -2.21 -0.71
CA TYR A 497 -12.73 -0.77 -0.66
C TYR A 497 -13.79 -0.09 0.23
N TYR A 498 -13.40 0.88 1.08
CA TYR A 498 -14.32 1.54 2.00
C TYR A 498 -15.54 2.10 1.28
N GLY A 499 -16.70 1.90 1.88
CA GLY A 499 -17.97 2.36 1.34
C GLY A 499 -18.64 1.43 0.32
N THR A 500 -18.01 0.32 -0.09
CA THR A 500 -18.66 -0.73 -0.91
C THR A 500 -19.90 -1.27 -0.19
N GLU A 501 -19.81 -1.46 1.10
CA GLU A 501 -20.85 -1.98 1.99
C GLU A 501 -22.05 -1.03 2.16
N VAL A 502 -21.86 0.25 1.86
CA VAL A 502 -22.90 1.30 1.92
C VAL A 502 -23.16 1.93 0.55
N LEU A 503 -22.86 1.18 -0.52
CA LEU A 503 -23.20 1.51 -1.90
C LEU A 503 -22.57 2.82 -2.42
N MET A 504 -21.40 3.22 -1.92
CA MET A 504 -20.68 4.36 -2.49
C MET A 504 -20.36 4.11 -3.96
N ASN A 505 -20.51 5.15 -4.77
CA ASN A 505 -20.35 5.13 -6.22
C ASN A 505 -19.41 6.24 -6.70
N GLY A 506 -18.98 6.20 -7.95
CA GLY A 506 -18.15 7.22 -8.59
C GLY A 506 -17.33 6.67 -9.74
N THR A 507 -16.85 7.56 -10.59
CA THR A 507 -15.95 7.25 -11.72
C THR A 507 -14.78 8.22 -11.78
N LYS A 508 -13.62 7.72 -12.20
CA LYS A 508 -12.40 8.53 -12.40
C LYS A 508 -12.52 9.51 -13.56
N SER A 509 -13.43 9.25 -14.50
CA SER A 509 -13.69 10.18 -15.61
C SER A 509 -14.16 11.56 -15.14
N VAL A 510 -14.72 11.66 -13.93
CA VAL A 510 -15.05 12.93 -13.28
C VAL A 510 -13.81 13.53 -12.63
N THR A 511 -13.25 12.89 -11.61
CA THR A 511 -11.97 13.19 -10.95
C THR A 511 -11.57 11.99 -10.10
N ASP A 512 -10.30 11.91 -9.67
CA ASP A 512 -9.88 10.93 -8.66
C ASP A 512 -10.66 11.11 -7.34
N GLY A 513 -10.94 12.35 -6.93
CA GLY A 513 -11.76 12.63 -5.75
C GLY A 513 -13.19 12.07 -5.83
N ASN A 514 -13.73 11.86 -7.05
CA ASN A 514 -15.08 11.29 -7.22
C ASN A 514 -15.14 9.80 -6.80
N VAL A 515 -14.06 9.04 -6.95
CA VAL A 515 -13.97 7.66 -6.45
C VAL A 515 -13.47 7.58 -5.01
N ARG A 516 -12.99 8.71 -4.46
CA ARG A 516 -12.40 8.87 -3.12
C ARG A 516 -13.25 9.80 -2.24
N LYS A 517 -14.58 9.71 -2.36
CA LYS A 517 -15.54 10.52 -1.57
C LYS A 517 -15.40 10.23 -0.08
N ASP A 518 -15.81 11.20 0.75
CA ASP A 518 -15.87 11.00 2.19
C ASP A 518 -16.83 9.87 2.56
N PHE A 519 -16.46 9.10 3.58
CA PHE A 519 -17.37 8.13 4.17
C PHE A 519 -18.50 8.87 4.91
N PRO A 520 -19.77 8.54 4.63
CA PRO A 520 -20.89 9.31 5.19
C PRO A 520 -20.97 9.18 6.71
N GLY A 521 -20.94 10.31 7.41
CA GLY A 521 -21.00 10.37 8.87
C GLY A 521 -19.64 10.50 9.55
N GLY A 522 -18.54 10.59 8.76
CA GLY A 522 -17.19 10.73 9.29
C GLY A 522 -16.86 12.11 9.86
N TRP A 523 -17.71 13.12 9.64
CA TRP A 523 -17.49 14.48 10.13
C TRP A 523 -18.67 14.97 11.00
N ALA A 524 -18.34 15.74 12.03
CA ALA A 524 -19.37 16.38 12.85
C ALA A 524 -20.29 17.24 11.98
N GLY A 525 -21.60 17.04 12.13
CA GLY A 525 -22.61 17.76 11.35
C GLY A 525 -23.02 17.11 10.02
N ASP A 526 -22.44 15.98 9.64
CA ASP A 526 -22.94 15.21 8.52
C ASP A 526 -24.39 14.77 8.78
N LYS A 527 -25.26 15.06 7.80
CA LYS A 527 -26.69 14.72 7.91
C LYS A 527 -26.98 13.23 7.71
N HIS A 528 -26.07 12.54 7.03
CA HIS A 528 -26.11 11.12 6.72
C HIS A 528 -24.96 10.44 7.47
N ASN A 529 -25.26 9.39 8.23
CA ASN A 529 -24.27 8.64 9.01
C ASN A 529 -24.39 7.15 8.70
N ALA A 530 -23.48 6.65 7.89
CA ALA A 530 -23.45 5.24 7.50
C ALA A 530 -22.76 4.33 8.54
N PHE A 531 -22.18 4.86 9.61
CA PHE A 531 -21.60 4.05 10.69
C PHE A 531 -22.67 3.34 11.53
N THR A 532 -23.88 3.88 11.60
CA THR A 532 -24.95 3.31 12.43
C THR A 532 -26.13 2.82 11.59
N ALA A 533 -26.86 1.83 12.10
CA ALA A 533 -28.03 1.29 11.41
C ALA A 533 -29.15 2.32 11.23
N GLU A 534 -29.31 3.22 12.21
CA GLU A 534 -30.31 4.29 12.19
C GLU A 534 -29.96 5.38 11.17
N GLY A 535 -28.66 5.63 10.97
CA GLY A 535 -28.19 6.65 10.03
C GLY A 535 -28.10 6.17 8.59
N ARG A 536 -28.04 4.85 8.36
CA ARG A 536 -28.05 4.26 7.01
C ARG A 536 -29.43 4.35 6.38
N THR A 537 -29.48 4.57 5.07
CA THR A 537 -30.70 4.37 4.29
C THR A 537 -31.11 2.89 4.30
N GLN A 538 -32.37 2.61 3.92
CA GLN A 538 -32.84 1.22 3.81
C GLN A 538 -31.98 0.38 2.86
N ALA A 539 -31.57 0.94 1.71
CA ALA A 539 -30.73 0.23 0.74
C ALA A 539 -29.33 -0.07 1.30
N GLU A 540 -28.73 0.88 2.01
CA GLU A 540 -27.43 0.71 2.66
C GLU A 540 -27.50 -0.34 3.77
N ASN A 541 -28.54 -0.31 4.61
CA ASN A 541 -28.75 -1.33 5.65
C ASN A 541 -28.90 -2.74 5.05
N LEU A 542 -29.66 -2.87 3.96
CA LEU A 542 -29.82 -4.15 3.28
C LEU A 542 -28.49 -4.66 2.71
N MET A 543 -27.66 -3.78 2.16
CA MET A 543 -26.36 -4.16 1.61
C MET A 543 -25.34 -4.45 2.72
N PHE A 544 -25.26 -3.59 3.72
CA PHE A 544 -24.37 -3.77 4.88
C PHE A 544 -24.64 -5.10 5.58
N ASN A 545 -25.91 -5.36 5.94
CA ASN A 545 -26.29 -6.60 6.63
C ASN A 545 -26.01 -7.85 5.77
N TRP A 546 -26.29 -7.77 4.47
CA TRP A 546 -26.01 -8.86 3.55
C TRP A 546 -24.50 -9.16 3.48
N LEU A 547 -23.67 -8.14 3.32
CA LEU A 547 -22.22 -8.30 3.25
C LEU A 547 -21.63 -8.72 4.59
N SER A 548 -22.07 -8.11 5.70
CA SER A 548 -21.64 -8.46 7.05
C SER A 548 -21.93 -9.93 7.38
N ASN A 549 -23.12 -10.44 7.04
CA ASN A 549 -23.44 -11.86 7.23
C ASN A 549 -22.50 -12.78 6.47
N LEU A 550 -22.12 -12.44 5.24
CA LEU A 550 -21.17 -13.22 4.45
C LEU A 550 -19.75 -13.15 5.00
N LEU A 551 -19.33 -11.98 5.47
CA LEU A 551 -18.00 -11.79 6.05
C LEU A 551 -17.85 -12.61 7.35
N HIS A 552 -18.85 -12.57 8.23
CA HIS A 552 -18.84 -13.39 9.44
C HIS A 552 -18.93 -14.89 9.15
N TRP A 553 -19.75 -15.29 8.17
CA TRP A 553 -19.78 -16.69 7.71
C TRP A 553 -18.42 -17.17 7.17
N ARG A 554 -17.67 -16.27 6.50
CA ARG A 554 -16.37 -16.59 5.95
C ARG A 554 -15.29 -16.73 7.02
N GLN A 555 -15.39 -15.99 8.13
CA GLN A 555 -14.42 -16.07 9.23
C GLN A 555 -14.33 -17.50 9.77
N GLY A 556 -13.11 -18.05 9.79
CA GLY A 556 -12.86 -19.42 10.24
C GLY A 556 -13.43 -20.52 9.34
N ASN A 557 -14.01 -20.20 8.18
CA ASN A 557 -14.54 -21.19 7.25
C ASN A 557 -13.40 -21.87 6.46
N GLU A 558 -12.96 -23.04 6.95
CA GLU A 558 -11.87 -23.80 6.33
C GLU A 558 -12.21 -24.27 4.90
N VAL A 559 -13.50 -24.43 4.54
CA VAL A 559 -13.89 -24.81 3.18
C VAL A 559 -13.45 -23.71 2.21
N ILE A 560 -13.59 -22.45 2.58
CA ILE A 560 -13.19 -21.31 1.76
C ILE A 560 -11.66 -21.13 1.77
N THR A 561 -11.04 -21.20 2.94
CA THR A 561 -9.61 -20.82 3.08
C THR A 561 -8.65 -21.96 2.71
N LYS A 562 -9.07 -23.22 2.90
CA LYS A 562 -8.23 -24.42 2.67
C LYS A 562 -8.74 -25.34 1.56
N GLY A 563 -10.02 -25.21 1.17
CA GLY A 563 -10.68 -26.13 0.24
C GLY A 563 -10.08 -26.12 -1.18
N LYS A 564 -10.17 -27.26 -1.83
CA LYS A 564 -9.89 -27.39 -3.27
C LYS A 564 -10.95 -26.59 -4.05
N GLN A 565 -10.52 -25.81 -5.02
CA GLN A 565 -11.41 -25.12 -5.95
C GLN A 565 -11.69 -25.99 -7.17
N THR A 566 -12.95 -26.05 -7.59
CA THR A 566 -13.40 -26.63 -8.86
C THR A 566 -14.31 -25.60 -9.53
N GLN A 567 -14.10 -25.34 -10.81
CA GLN A 567 -14.98 -24.46 -11.58
C GLN A 567 -15.58 -25.19 -12.78
N PHE A 568 -16.76 -24.75 -13.17
CA PHE A 568 -17.49 -25.32 -14.32
C PHE A 568 -17.57 -24.27 -15.43
N CYS A 569 -17.32 -24.69 -16.68
CA CYS A 569 -17.51 -23.80 -17.82
C CYS A 569 -18.94 -23.23 -17.80
N PRO A 570 -19.12 -21.92 -17.94
CA PRO A 570 -20.44 -21.32 -17.97
C PRO A 570 -21.33 -21.93 -19.05
N GLN A 571 -22.59 -22.14 -18.72
CA GLN A 571 -23.60 -22.60 -19.67
C GLN A 571 -24.85 -21.72 -19.55
N LYS A 572 -25.34 -21.21 -20.68
CA LYS A 572 -26.51 -20.31 -20.74
C LYS A 572 -26.38 -19.13 -19.77
N GLY A 573 -25.17 -18.59 -19.57
CA GLY A 573 -24.88 -17.50 -18.64
C GLY A 573 -24.84 -17.89 -17.17
N VAL A 574 -24.96 -19.17 -16.82
CA VAL A 574 -24.79 -19.66 -15.43
C VAL A 574 -23.34 -20.08 -15.21
N TYR A 575 -22.68 -19.43 -14.27
CA TYR A 575 -21.33 -19.77 -13.83
C TYR A 575 -21.37 -20.37 -12.43
N VAL A 576 -20.63 -21.47 -12.24
CA VAL A 576 -20.51 -22.17 -10.95
C VAL A 576 -19.06 -22.43 -10.61
N ILE A 577 -18.71 -22.09 -9.37
CA ILE A 577 -17.43 -22.41 -8.75
C ILE A 577 -17.68 -23.07 -7.39
N ALA A 578 -16.93 -24.11 -7.07
CA ALA A 578 -17.09 -24.86 -5.83
C ALA A 578 -15.80 -24.91 -5.02
N ARG A 579 -15.95 -25.00 -3.71
CA ARG A 579 -14.88 -25.25 -2.74
C ARG A 579 -15.22 -26.51 -1.95
N GLN A 580 -14.23 -27.38 -1.75
CA GLN A 580 -14.43 -28.67 -1.06
C GLN A 580 -13.34 -28.90 -0.02
N TYR A 581 -13.71 -29.21 1.21
CA TYR A 581 -12.77 -29.52 2.29
C TYR A 581 -13.37 -30.46 3.33
N LYS A 582 -12.70 -31.59 3.60
CA LYS A 582 -13.11 -32.55 4.63
C LYS A 582 -14.60 -32.98 4.55
N GLY A 583 -15.09 -33.21 3.34
CA GLY A 583 -16.49 -33.66 3.12
C GLY A 583 -17.52 -32.54 3.18
N LYS A 584 -17.13 -31.29 3.39
CA LYS A 584 -17.99 -30.10 3.31
C LYS A 584 -17.80 -29.41 1.97
N ASN A 585 -18.87 -28.85 1.44
CA ASN A 585 -18.89 -28.20 0.14
C ASN A 585 -19.49 -26.80 0.23
N VAL A 586 -18.94 -25.89 -0.54
CA VAL A 586 -19.53 -24.58 -0.83
C VAL A 586 -19.57 -24.41 -2.33
N MET A 587 -20.73 -24.07 -2.89
CA MET A 587 -20.93 -23.87 -4.32
C MET A 587 -21.51 -22.49 -4.57
N THR A 588 -20.73 -21.62 -5.21
CA THR A 588 -21.17 -20.28 -5.63
C THR A 588 -21.75 -20.37 -7.03
N VAL A 589 -23.00 -19.94 -7.17
CA VAL A 589 -23.79 -19.97 -8.40
C VAL A 589 -24.14 -18.55 -8.82
N ILE A 590 -23.81 -18.19 -10.04
CA ILE A 590 -24.08 -16.87 -10.62
C ILE A 590 -24.93 -17.02 -11.89
N ASN A 591 -26.08 -16.38 -11.92
CA ASN A 591 -26.82 -16.16 -13.16
C ASN A 591 -26.42 -14.79 -13.75
N GLY A 592 -25.57 -14.77 -14.76
CA GLY A 592 -25.10 -13.54 -15.41
C GLY A 592 -26.13 -12.85 -16.31
N LYS A 593 -27.32 -13.45 -16.51
CA LYS A 593 -28.36 -12.96 -17.41
C LYS A 593 -29.39 -12.07 -16.70
N ASN A 594 -29.97 -11.12 -17.41
CA ASN A 594 -31.11 -10.31 -16.95
C ASN A 594 -32.46 -11.04 -17.04
N GLU A 595 -32.46 -12.34 -17.33
CA GLU A 595 -33.63 -13.19 -17.40
C GLU A 595 -33.55 -14.34 -16.41
N ALA A 596 -34.69 -14.95 -16.09
CA ALA A 596 -34.77 -16.14 -15.27
C ALA A 596 -34.05 -17.30 -15.97
N ASN A 597 -33.38 -18.14 -15.18
CA ASN A 597 -32.60 -19.25 -15.68
C ASN A 597 -32.79 -20.48 -14.80
N GLU A 598 -32.13 -21.56 -15.14
CA GLU A 598 -32.19 -22.81 -14.39
C GLU A 598 -30.80 -23.41 -14.17
N LEU A 599 -30.49 -23.76 -12.93
CA LEU A 599 -29.31 -24.55 -12.58
C LEU A 599 -29.65 -26.02 -12.82
N ASN A 600 -29.04 -26.63 -13.83
CA ASN A 600 -29.15 -28.07 -14.06
C ASN A 600 -28.26 -28.82 -13.07
N VAL A 601 -28.86 -29.30 -11.98
CA VAL A 601 -28.14 -29.88 -10.84
C VAL A 601 -27.34 -31.13 -11.23
N SER A 602 -27.82 -31.95 -12.18
CA SER A 602 -27.11 -33.17 -12.62
C SER A 602 -25.71 -32.89 -13.18
N ARG A 603 -25.48 -31.67 -13.73
CA ARG A 603 -24.17 -31.25 -14.22
C ARG A 603 -23.11 -31.14 -13.11
N TYR A 604 -23.55 -30.91 -11.89
CA TYR A 604 -22.69 -30.66 -10.73
C TYR A 604 -22.63 -31.84 -9.76
N ALA A 605 -23.01 -33.05 -10.24
CA ALA A 605 -23.09 -34.27 -9.44
C ALA A 605 -21.76 -34.62 -8.74
N GLU A 606 -20.60 -34.29 -9.34
CA GLU A 606 -19.28 -34.52 -8.73
C GLU A 606 -19.04 -33.71 -7.45
N ILE A 607 -19.74 -32.55 -7.29
CA ILE A 607 -19.68 -31.72 -6.08
C ILE A 607 -20.84 -32.06 -5.15
N ILE A 608 -22.05 -32.20 -5.68
CA ILE A 608 -23.27 -32.37 -4.92
C ILE A 608 -23.32 -33.76 -4.28
N GLY A 609 -22.83 -34.81 -4.98
CA GLY A 609 -22.85 -36.19 -4.49
C GLY A 609 -24.27 -36.63 -4.18
N SER A 610 -24.49 -37.12 -2.97
CA SER A 610 -25.79 -37.61 -2.48
C SER A 610 -26.59 -36.57 -1.67
N HIS A 611 -26.17 -35.31 -1.67
CA HIS A 611 -26.88 -34.27 -0.92
C HIS A 611 -28.17 -33.83 -1.62
N ASP A 612 -29.28 -33.81 -0.88
CA ASP A 612 -30.60 -33.42 -1.38
C ASP A 612 -30.90 -31.93 -1.20
N LYS A 613 -30.19 -31.28 -0.27
CA LYS A 613 -30.42 -29.88 0.13
C LYS A 613 -29.14 -29.16 0.51
N ALA A 614 -29.14 -27.87 0.35
CA ALA A 614 -28.09 -26.94 0.76
C ALA A 614 -28.69 -25.75 1.48
N THR A 615 -27.89 -25.03 2.24
CA THR A 615 -28.25 -23.71 2.77
C THR A 615 -27.70 -22.63 1.83
N ASP A 616 -28.56 -21.76 1.31
CA ASP A 616 -28.11 -20.52 0.65
C ASP A 616 -27.67 -19.49 1.71
N VAL A 617 -26.37 -19.37 1.90
CA VAL A 617 -25.74 -18.48 2.90
C VAL A 617 -26.13 -17.01 2.69
N THR A 618 -26.41 -16.61 1.44
CA THR A 618 -26.78 -15.21 1.11
C THR A 618 -28.10 -14.75 1.75
N ASN A 619 -28.95 -15.70 2.20
CA ASN A 619 -30.28 -15.39 2.76
C ASN A 619 -30.77 -16.42 3.81
N GLY A 620 -29.96 -17.42 4.17
CA GLY A 620 -30.27 -18.44 5.18
C GLY A 620 -31.33 -19.48 4.77
N ARG A 621 -31.76 -19.52 3.50
CA ARG A 621 -32.82 -20.41 3.05
C ARG A 621 -32.28 -21.76 2.63
N THR A 622 -33.08 -22.84 2.90
CA THR A 622 -32.82 -24.15 2.35
C THR A 622 -33.19 -24.18 0.87
N VAL A 623 -32.29 -24.71 0.07
CA VAL A 623 -32.45 -24.95 -1.37
C VAL A 623 -32.39 -26.47 -1.61
N LEU A 624 -33.40 -27.02 -2.29
CA LEU A 624 -33.37 -28.42 -2.73
C LEU A 624 -32.46 -28.55 -3.95
N ILE A 625 -31.42 -29.39 -3.82
CA ILE A 625 -30.40 -29.63 -4.86
C ILE A 625 -30.44 -31.04 -5.43
N ASN A 626 -31.52 -31.78 -5.16
CA ASN A 626 -31.83 -33.06 -5.80
C ASN A 626 -32.66 -32.92 -7.07
N LYS A 627 -32.98 -31.71 -7.50
CA LYS A 627 -33.67 -31.32 -8.73
C LYS A 627 -33.18 -29.96 -9.21
N ASN A 628 -33.47 -29.65 -10.48
CA ASN A 628 -33.09 -28.36 -11.05
C ASN A 628 -33.60 -27.17 -10.22
N VAL A 629 -32.77 -26.15 -10.05
CA VAL A 629 -33.05 -24.97 -9.25
C VAL A 629 -33.33 -23.77 -10.16
N LYS A 630 -34.50 -23.14 -9.98
CA LYS A 630 -34.83 -21.88 -10.67
C LYS A 630 -33.99 -20.74 -10.16
N LEU A 631 -33.37 -19.99 -11.08
CA LEU A 631 -32.58 -18.80 -10.81
C LEU A 631 -33.34 -17.56 -11.27
N ARG A 632 -33.43 -16.56 -10.40
CA ARG A 632 -33.96 -15.24 -10.79
C ARG A 632 -32.95 -14.51 -11.68
N PRO A 633 -33.39 -13.48 -12.44
CA PRO A 633 -32.48 -12.60 -13.15
C PRO A 633 -31.34 -12.10 -12.24
N ARG A 634 -30.11 -12.15 -12.72
CA ARG A 634 -28.90 -11.66 -12.02
C ARG A 634 -28.71 -12.21 -10.60
N GLN A 635 -29.30 -13.35 -10.28
CA GLN A 635 -29.16 -13.97 -8.96
C GLN A 635 -27.77 -14.53 -8.72
N SER A 636 -27.21 -14.27 -7.52
CA SER A 636 -26.13 -15.07 -6.94
C SER A 636 -26.64 -15.89 -5.76
N MET A 637 -26.08 -17.07 -5.55
CA MET A 637 -26.29 -17.92 -4.38
C MET A 637 -24.96 -18.48 -3.93
N ILE A 638 -24.81 -18.71 -2.63
CA ILE A 638 -23.69 -19.43 -2.02
C ILE A 638 -24.31 -20.60 -1.26
N LEU A 639 -24.21 -21.79 -1.84
CA LEU A 639 -24.81 -23.02 -1.32
C LEU A 639 -23.80 -23.79 -0.49
N GLU A 640 -24.09 -23.98 0.79
CA GLU A 640 -23.28 -24.76 1.73
C GLU A 640 -23.97 -26.07 2.07
N PHE A 641 -23.24 -27.20 1.99
CA PHE A 641 -23.76 -28.55 2.24
C PHE A 641 -22.67 -29.57 2.53
#